data_d144e06fee20db8864322cf69ddc7439
#
_entry.id   d144e06fee20db8864322cf69ddc7439
#
_cell.length_a   1.000
_cell.length_b   1.000
_cell.length_c   1.000
_cell.angle_alpha   90.00
_cell.angle_beta   90.00
_cell.angle_gamma   90.00
#
_symmetry.space_group_name_H-M   'P 1'
#
loop_
_entity.id
_entity.type
_entity.pdbx_description
1 polymer ?
#
loop_
_entity_poly.entity_id
_entity_poly.type
_entity_poly.pdbx_seq_one_letter_code
_entity_poly.pdbx_strand_id
1 'polypeptide(L)'
;MNISYKWLKEYVDFDLTPQQVCDALTSTGLEVDALEEVQSIKGGLKGLYVGQVLTCEMHPDSDHLHVTTVDLGKPEPQQIVCGAPNVAAGQKVIVADLGCVLYDGDKEFQIKKSKLRGVESLGMICAEDEIGIGTSHDGIIVLPDDAVVGTPAAEYYHLESDWLIEVDITANRADALSHWGVARDLYAWLKQNGYQTATHKPVADHFTVDNHDLPIEVEIENQEACRRYACVSVTDCQVKESPDWLKAKLTTIGLRPINNIVDITNYVMMALGQPLHTFDADMVKGHKIVVKTMPEGTPFVTLDGEEHKLSDRDLAICNAEEPMCIAGVFGGKGSGTYETTRNVVLESAYFHPTWIRKSARRHGLSTDASFRFERGIDPNGTIEALKYAAQLCKELAGGKVSMDIVDVYPEKMENTVVDLQYSYVHQLVGKDIPVETIKSICDSLEMRVLSETADGLKLEIPAYRVDVQRPCDVVEDLLRIYGYNNVEIPTQLKSSLVIKGDEDQKHKLANLVSEQLVGAGFNEILNNSLTKAAYYDDEQSRNLVHIMNPLSSDLNVMRGTLLYGGLESIEHNVKRKHPNCRFFEFGNVYQFSPEKENQDDPMQAYKEQYHMALWLTGKRVEGSWAHQNEDTSFAELDAHVDNILARIGVQPGMLVRKKSDNAIFATALTIENRGGKKLVELGVLTKKLQKQFDIDTPVYYAELNWTALMKVVRKQKVEFTDIPKFPSVSRDLALLIDKSVEFQQIEDIARQTEKKLLKKVELFDVYEGDKLPEGKKSYAVNFILQDAEKTMGDKQIDAIMQKLIQNLKQKLGAELR
;
A
#
# COMPACT_ATOMS: atom_id res chain seq x y z
N MET A 1 -13.05 -5.71 8.39
CA MET A 1 -13.71 -6.35 9.57
C MET A 1 -15.20 -6.12 9.50
N ASN A 2 -15.98 -7.22 9.59
CA ASN A 2 -17.43 -7.16 9.49
C ASN A 2 -18.05 -7.01 10.88
N ILE A 3 -18.85 -5.99 11.08
CA ILE A 3 -19.49 -5.63 12.35
C ILE A 3 -21.01 -5.64 12.17
N SER A 4 -21.73 -6.39 13.04
CA SER A 4 -23.18 -6.32 13.13
C SER A 4 -23.58 -5.14 13.99
N TYR A 5 -24.48 -4.29 13.47
CA TYR A 5 -25.00 -3.15 14.20
C TYR A 5 -25.80 -3.55 15.45
N LYS A 6 -26.64 -4.61 15.37
CA LYS A 6 -27.39 -5.10 16.52
C LYS A 6 -26.46 -5.70 17.57
N TRP A 7 -25.44 -6.44 17.16
CA TRP A 7 -24.46 -7.00 18.08
C TRP A 7 -23.62 -5.89 18.73
N LEU A 8 -23.26 -4.84 18.00
CA LEU A 8 -22.56 -3.69 18.57
C LEU A 8 -23.38 -2.99 19.67
N LYS A 9 -24.72 -2.90 19.49
CA LYS A 9 -25.66 -2.36 20.49
C LYS A 9 -25.72 -3.16 21.80
N GLU A 10 -25.33 -4.42 21.78
CA GLU A 10 -25.23 -5.21 23.02
C GLU A 10 -24.01 -4.80 23.86
N TYR A 11 -23.01 -4.17 23.27
CA TYR A 11 -21.75 -3.83 23.93
C TYR A 11 -21.62 -2.37 24.29
N VAL A 12 -22.35 -1.50 23.64
CA VAL A 12 -22.36 -0.06 23.94
C VAL A 12 -23.75 0.53 23.72
N ASP A 13 -24.21 1.34 24.68
CA ASP A 13 -25.49 2.01 24.61
C ASP A 13 -25.43 3.22 23.68
N PHE A 14 -26.28 3.25 22.65
CA PHE A 14 -26.44 4.39 21.75
C PHE A 14 -27.82 4.38 21.04
N ASP A 15 -28.24 5.57 20.62
CA ASP A 15 -29.44 5.77 19.81
C ASP A 15 -29.10 6.48 18.49
N LEU A 16 -28.06 5.96 17.81
CA LEU A 16 -27.63 6.43 16.49
C LEU A 16 -28.20 5.50 15.42
N THR A 17 -28.52 6.04 14.25
CA THR A 17 -28.83 5.22 13.07
C THR A 17 -27.58 4.49 12.58
N PRO A 18 -27.71 3.40 11.78
CA PRO A 18 -26.55 2.70 11.21
C PRO A 18 -25.60 3.64 10.47
N GLN A 19 -26.12 4.60 9.67
CA GLN A 19 -25.29 5.58 8.97
C GLN A 19 -24.52 6.50 9.93
N GLN A 20 -25.16 6.97 11.00
CA GLN A 20 -24.48 7.80 12.02
C GLN A 20 -23.37 7.04 12.76
N VAL A 21 -23.54 5.72 12.96
CA VAL A 21 -22.48 4.88 13.53
C VAL A 21 -21.31 4.78 12.53
N CYS A 22 -21.57 4.61 11.25
CA CYS A 22 -20.53 4.62 10.22
C CYS A 22 -19.75 5.94 10.20
N ASP A 23 -20.45 7.06 10.26
CA ASP A 23 -19.83 8.39 10.29
C ASP A 23 -18.98 8.59 11.57
N ALA A 24 -19.46 8.13 12.71
CA ALA A 24 -18.75 8.18 13.98
C ALA A 24 -17.46 7.32 13.94
N LEU A 25 -17.55 6.06 13.50
CA LEU A 25 -16.40 5.17 13.38
C LEU A 25 -15.35 5.73 12.43
N THR A 26 -15.76 6.17 11.24
CA THR A 26 -14.84 6.79 10.27
C THR A 26 -14.13 8.00 10.87
N SER A 27 -14.85 8.83 11.64
CA SER A 27 -14.25 10.00 12.30
C SER A 27 -13.22 9.65 13.38
N THR A 28 -13.27 8.45 13.93
CA THR A 28 -12.27 7.92 14.90
C THR A 28 -11.09 7.19 14.25
N GLY A 29 -11.06 7.13 12.91
CA GLY A 29 -10.03 6.42 12.15
C GLY A 29 -10.32 4.94 11.90
N LEU A 30 -11.54 4.49 12.16
CA LEU A 30 -12.07 3.20 11.74
C LEU A 30 -12.93 3.41 10.48
N GLU A 31 -12.26 3.49 9.31
CA GLU A 31 -12.91 3.79 8.04
C GLU A 31 -13.96 2.73 7.69
N VAL A 32 -15.16 3.19 7.34
CA VAL A 32 -16.24 2.29 6.93
C VAL A 32 -16.32 2.27 5.41
N ASP A 33 -16.09 1.09 4.82
CA ASP A 33 -16.12 0.86 3.39
C ASP A 33 -17.54 0.65 2.86
N ALA A 34 -18.38 -0.09 3.61
CA ALA A 34 -19.72 -0.39 3.19
C ALA A 34 -20.70 -0.50 4.38
N LEU A 35 -21.96 -0.20 4.09
CA LEU A 35 -23.10 -0.40 4.99
C LEU A 35 -24.20 -1.13 4.23
N GLU A 36 -24.53 -2.35 4.65
CA GLU A 36 -25.51 -3.21 3.97
C GLU A 36 -26.59 -3.71 4.93
N GLU A 37 -27.85 -3.69 4.50
CA GLU A 37 -28.93 -4.34 5.25
C GLU A 37 -28.90 -5.85 5.00
N VAL A 38 -28.63 -6.63 6.04
CA VAL A 38 -28.63 -8.09 6.00
C VAL A 38 -29.99 -8.59 6.48
N GLN A 39 -30.68 -9.30 5.61
CA GLN A 39 -31.99 -9.88 5.88
C GLN A 39 -31.82 -11.37 6.08
N SER A 40 -32.50 -11.93 7.10
CA SER A 40 -32.48 -13.37 7.43
C SER A 40 -32.97 -14.24 6.26
N ILE A 41 -33.87 -13.67 5.42
CA ILE A 41 -34.36 -14.27 4.18
C ILE A 41 -34.11 -13.28 3.05
N LYS A 42 -33.53 -13.75 1.94
CA LYS A 42 -33.23 -12.92 0.77
C LYS A 42 -34.48 -12.19 0.25
N GLY A 43 -34.42 -10.87 0.13
CA GLY A 43 -35.58 -10.04 -0.24
C GLY A 43 -36.48 -9.62 0.92
N GLY A 44 -36.27 -10.17 2.14
CA GLY A 44 -36.97 -9.76 3.37
C GLY A 44 -38.47 -9.94 3.31
N LEU A 45 -38.98 -10.89 2.51
CA LEU A 45 -40.38 -11.13 2.24
C LEU A 45 -41.18 -9.85 1.84
N LYS A 46 -40.50 -8.88 1.19
CA LYS A 46 -41.14 -7.63 0.72
C LYS A 46 -42.17 -7.93 -0.37
N GLY A 47 -43.42 -7.46 -0.16
CA GLY A 47 -44.55 -7.69 -1.08
C GLY A 47 -45.26 -9.01 -0.91
N LEU A 48 -44.96 -9.77 0.18
CA LEU A 48 -45.73 -10.93 0.62
C LEU A 48 -46.61 -10.54 1.78
N TYR A 49 -47.83 -11.07 1.76
CA TYR A 49 -48.87 -10.76 2.75
C TYR A 49 -49.62 -12.03 3.19
N VAL A 50 -50.13 -12.00 4.40
CA VAL A 50 -51.15 -12.98 4.87
C VAL A 50 -52.45 -12.72 4.11
N GLY A 51 -52.95 -13.71 3.38
CA GLY A 51 -54.19 -13.67 2.67
C GLY A 51 -55.21 -14.71 3.17
N GLN A 52 -56.47 -14.50 2.85
CA GLN A 52 -57.54 -15.50 3.08
C GLN A 52 -58.16 -15.91 1.75
N VAL A 53 -58.18 -17.20 1.47
CA VAL A 53 -58.87 -17.75 0.31
C VAL A 53 -60.34 -17.71 0.53
N LEU A 54 -61.06 -16.82 -0.16
CA LEU A 54 -62.52 -16.67 -0.03
C LEU A 54 -63.29 -17.76 -0.84
N THR A 55 -62.83 -17.98 -2.07
CA THR A 55 -63.39 -19.01 -2.96
C THR A 55 -62.28 -19.82 -3.62
N CYS A 56 -62.54 -21.09 -3.88
CA CYS A 56 -61.64 -22.00 -4.56
C CYS A 56 -62.47 -22.90 -5.49
N GLU A 57 -62.32 -22.71 -6.80
CA GLU A 57 -63.07 -23.46 -7.83
C GLU A 57 -62.06 -24.10 -8.81
N MET A 58 -62.44 -25.24 -9.40
CA MET A 58 -61.63 -25.90 -10.42
C MET A 58 -61.50 -24.97 -11.65
N HIS A 59 -60.32 -24.91 -12.21
CA HIS A 59 -60.03 -24.14 -13.41
C HIS A 59 -60.80 -24.74 -14.62
N PRO A 60 -61.54 -23.96 -15.47
CA PRO A 60 -62.38 -24.50 -16.51
C PRO A 60 -61.60 -25.34 -17.55
N ASP A 61 -60.31 -25.06 -17.79
CA ASP A 61 -59.51 -25.74 -18.78
C ASP A 61 -58.32 -26.52 -18.17
N SER A 62 -58.46 -26.95 -16.91
CA SER A 62 -57.39 -27.68 -16.23
C SER A 62 -57.96 -28.64 -15.16
N ASP A 63 -57.31 -29.77 -15.00
CA ASP A 63 -57.63 -30.84 -14.03
C ASP A 63 -56.86 -30.72 -12.70
N HIS A 64 -55.90 -29.78 -12.61
CA HIS A 64 -55.05 -29.60 -11.44
C HIS A 64 -54.92 -28.15 -11.00
N LEU A 65 -55.44 -27.19 -11.78
CA LEU A 65 -55.40 -25.78 -11.38
C LEU A 65 -56.73 -25.37 -10.70
N HIS A 66 -56.61 -24.50 -9.74
CA HIS A 66 -57.73 -23.87 -9.06
C HIS A 66 -57.72 -22.36 -9.30
N VAL A 67 -58.89 -21.78 -9.54
CA VAL A 67 -59.12 -20.35 -9.56
C VAL A 67 -59.58 -19.93 -8.18
N THR A 68 -58.79 -19.12 -7.50
CA THR A 68 -59.09 -18.65 -6.15
C THR A 68 -59.36 -17.15 -6.16
N THR A 69 -60.22 -16.72 -5.24
CA THR A 69 -60.35 -15.30 -4.87
C THR A 69 -59.76 -15.14 -3.49
N VAL A 70 -58.76 -14.26 -3.34
CA VAL A 70 -58.01 -14.14 -2.10
C VAL A 70 -58.14 -12.70 -1.57
N ASP A 71 -58.52 -12.58 -0.31
CA ASP A 71 -58.51 -11.30 0.41
C ASP A 71 -57.11 -11.04 1.01
N LEU A 72 -56.52 -9.91 0.67
CA LEU A 72 -55.22 -9.45 1.17
C LEU A 72 -55.35 -8.24 2.10
N GLY A 73 -56.57 -7.99 2.63
CA GLY A 73 -56.85 -6.77 3.39
C GLY A 73 -56.95 -5.50 2.52
N LYS A 74 -57.05 -5.67 1.19
CA LYS A 74 -57.24 -4.60 0.20
C LYS A 74 -58.73 -4.38 -0.07
N PRO A 75 -59.11 -3.20 -0.65
CA PRO A 75 -60.54 -2.89 -0.96
C PRO A 75 -61.21 -3.93 -1.86
N GLU A 76 -60.47 -4.59 -2.74
CA GLU A 76 -60.98 -5.63 -3.65
C GLU A 76 -60.15 -6.90 -3.50
N PRO A 77 -60.81 -8.10 -3.31
CA PRO A 77 -60.12 -9.37 -3.34
C PRO A 77 -59.48 -9.63 -4.71
N GLN A 78 -58.37 -10.34 -4.71
CA GLN A 78 -57.57 -10.65 -5.90
C GLN A 78 -57.86 -12.05 -6.43
N GLN A 79 -58.00 -12.19 -7.76
CA GLN A 79 -58.05 -13.48 -8.41
C GLN A 79 -56.66 -14.06 -8.59
N ILE A 80 -56.39 -15.26 -8.06
CA ILE A 80 -55.11 -15.95 -8.19
C ILE A 80 -55.37 -17.36 -8.66
N VAL A 81 -54.62 -17.83 -9.65
CA VAL A 81 -54.66 -19.20 -10.13
C VAL A 81 -53.56 -19.97 -9.40
N CYS A 82 -53.95 -21.04 -8.69
CA CYS A 82 -53.05 -21.86 -7.88
C CYS A 82 -53.03 -23.32 -8.38
N GLY A 83 -51.83 -23.92 -8.48
CA GLY A 83 -51.65 -25.32 -8.88
C GLY A 83 -51.43 -26.28 -7.72
N ALA A 84 -51.37 -25.79 -6.50
CA ALA A 84 -51.11 -26.63 -5.34
C ALA A 84 -52.32 -27.51 -4.97
N PRO A 85 -52.10 -28.79 -4.66
CA PRO A 85 -53.17 -29.75 -4.36
C PRO A 85 -53.86 -29.49 -3.04
N ASN A 86 -53.26 -28.74 -2.13
CA ASN A 86 -53.77 -28.46 -0.78
C ASN A 86 -54.53 -27.14 -0.65
N VAL A 87 -54.72 -26.39 -1.76
CA VAL A 87 -55.51 -25.14 -1.71
C VAL A 87 -57.01 -25.38 -1.50
N ALA A 88 -57.63 -24.65 -0.54
CA ALA A 88 -59.03 -24.72 -0.26
C ALA A 88 -59.61 -23.38 0.22
N ALA A 89 -60.91 -23.20 0.02
CA ALA A 89 -61.59 -22.03 0.51
C ALA A 89 -61.59 -21.99 2.07
N GLY A 90 -61.44 -20.79 2.63
CA GLY A 90 -61.37 -20.54 4.08
C GLY A 90 -59.95 -20.50 4.64
N GLN A 91 -58.98 -21.10 3.95
CA GLN A 91 -57.56 -21.11 4.40
C GLN A 91 -56.92 -19.74 4.47
N LYS A 92 -56.09 -19.55 5.46
CA LYS A 92 -55.11 -18.45 5.54
C LYS A 92 -53.81 -18.88 4.89
N VAL A 93 -53.25 -18.06 4.01
CA VAL A 93 -52.12 -18.41 3.15
C VAL A 93 -51.16 -17.26 3.04
N ILE A 94 -49.91 -17.51 2.59
CA ILE A 94 -48.96 -16.44 2.19
C ILE A 94 -49.09 -16.18 0.70
N VAL A 95 -49.24 -14.91 0.33
CA VAL A 95 -49.43 -14.48 -1.05
C VAL A 95 -48.38 -13.46 -1.45
N ALA A 96 -47.69 -13.72 -2.54
CA ALA A 96 -46.87 -12.78 -3.26
C ALA A 96 -47.75 -11.91 -4.18
N ASP A 97 -47.78 -10.62 -3.89
CA ASP A 97 -48.54 -9.62 -4.62
C ASP A 97 -47.85 -9.21 -5.90
N LEU A 98 -48.56 -8.48 -6.77
CA LEU A 98 -47.96 -7.94 -8.02
C LEU A 98 -46.79 -7.03 -7.73
N GLY A 99 -45.67 -7.29 -8.41
CA GLY A 99 -44.43 -6.57 -8.24
C GLY A 99 -43.48 -7.18 -7.22
N CYS A 100 -43.98 -8.14 -6.38
CA CYS A 100 -43.13 -8.89 -5.47
C CYS A 100 -41.99 -9.62 -6.23
N VAL A 101 -40.79 -9.64 -5.67
CA VAL A 101 -39.64 -10.40 -6.20
C VAL A 101 -39.39 -11.59 -5.27
N LEU A 102 -39.43 -12.80 -5.82
CA LEU A 102 -39.06 -14.04 -5.17
C LEU A 102 -37.66 -14.46 -5.64
N TYR A 103 -36.96 -15.27 -4.86
CA TYR A 103 -35.58 -15.66 -5.10
C TYR A 103 -35.44 -17.20 -5.13
N ASP A 104 -34.81 -17.72 -6.19
CA ASP A 104 -34.34 -19.10 -6.27
C ASP A 104 -32.83 -19.09 -6.38
N GLY A 105 -32.15 -19.21 -5.26
CA GLY A 105 -30.71 -18.97 -5.17
C GLY A 105 -30.35 -17.55 -5.62
N ASP A 106 -29.58 -17.42 -6.72
CA ASP A 106 -29.20 -16.10 -7.28
C ASP A 106 -30.18 -15.57 -8.33
N LYS A 107 -31.21 -16.35 -8.67
CA LYS A 107 -32.19 -15.94 -9.67
C LYS A 107 -33.32 -15.17 -9.04
N GLU A 108 -33.70 -14.06 -9.67
CA GLU A 108 -34.85 -13.25 -9.29
C GLU A 108 -36.06 -13.58 -10.16
N PHE A 109 -37.21 -13.74 -9.54
CA PHE A 109 -38.47 -13.95 -10.20
C PHE A 109 -39.51 -12.92 -9.75
N GLN A 110 -39.85 -11.98 -10.62
CA GLN A 110 -40.82 -10.94 -10.33
C GLN A 110 -42.25 -11.41 -10.62
N ILE A 111 -43.15 -11.33 -9.64
CA ILE A 111 -44.58 -11.60 -9.79
C ILE A 111 -45.23 -10.54 -10.66
N LYS A 112 -45.72 -10.96 -11.82
CA LYS A 112 -46.42 -10.10 -12.78
C LYS A 112 -47.82 -10.62 -13.05
N LYS A 113 -48.70 -9.70 -13.46
CA LYS A 113 -50.00 -10.10 -13.98
C LYS A 113 -49.81 -11.13 -15.10
N SER A 114 -50.40 -12.29 -14.95
CA SER A 114 -50.27 -13.40 -15.91
C SER A 114 -51.63 -13.95 -16.32
N LYS A 115 -51.70 -14.71 -17.43
CA LYS A 115 -52.84 -15.47 -17.84
C LYS A 115 -52.49 -16.95 -17.91
N LEU A 116 -53.03 -17.74 -17.01
CA LEU A 116 -52.85 -19.19 -16.98
C LEU A 116 -54.05 -19.85 -17.65
N ARG A 117 -53.81 -20.51 -18.81
CA ARG A 117 -54.85 -21.12 -19.65
C ARG A 117 -56.12 -20.23 -19.83
N GLY A 118 -55.88 -18.89 -20.09
CA GLY A 118 -56.94 -17.93 -20.34
C GLY A 118 -57.50 -17.18 -19.15
N VAL A 119 -57.23 -17.67 -17.89
CA VAL A 119 -57.69 -17.05 -16.67
C VAL A 119 -56.59 -16.14 -16.09
N GLU A 120 -56.96 -14.93 -15.68
CA GLU A 120 -56.01 -13.96 -15.12
C GLU A 120 -55.60 -14.37 -13.69
N SER A 121 -54.28 -14.22 -13.40
CA SER A 121 -53.73 -14.34 -12.06
C SER A 121 -53.05 -13.04 -11.68
N LEU A 122 -53.42 -12.48 -10.53
CA LEU A 122 -52.92 -11.19 -10.02
C LEU A 122 -51.97 -11.35 -8.83
N GLY A 123 -51.38 -12.50 -8.67
CA GLY A 123 -50.46 -12.85 -7.58
C GLY A 123 -50.10 -14.32 -7.61
N MET A 124 -49.40 -14.79 -6.58
CA MET A 124 -49.03 -16.18 -6.39
C MET A 124 -49.21 -16.56 -4.90
N ILE A 125 -49.91 -17.68 -4.64
CA ILE A 125 -49.95 -18.29 -3.29
C ILE A 125 -48.69 -19.16 -3.19
N CYS A 126 -47.90 -18.97 -2.13
CA CYS A 126 -46.55 -19.49 -2.05
C CYS A 126 -46.39 -20.75 -1.19
N ALA A 127 -45.41 -21.59 -1.56
CA ALA A 127 -44.88 -22.68 -0.77
C ALA A 127 -43.72 -22.19 0.13
N GLU A 128 -43.26 -23.03 1.06
CA GLU A 128 -42.19 -22.69 1.99
C GLU A 128 -40.87 -22.40 1.28
N ASP A 129 -40.48 -23.25 0.33
CA ASP A 129 -39.23 -23.13 -0.43
C ASP A 129 -39.22 -21.90 -1.38
N GLU A 130 -40.38 -21.50 -1.89
CA GLU A 130 -40.53 -20.36 -2.81
C GLU A 130 -40.25 -19.00 -2.12
N ILE A 131 -40.43 -18.93 -0.81
CA ILE A 131 -40.19 -17.73 -0.02
C ILE A 131 -39.01 -17.88 0.95
N GLY A 132 -38.35 -19.04 0.94
CA GLY A 132 -37.15 -19.31 1.72
C GLY A 132 -37.32 -19.49 3.22
N ILE A 133 -38.56 -19.85 3.70
CA ILE A 133 -38.81 -20.11 5.13
C ILE A 133 -38.71 -21.61 5.48
N GLY A 134 -38.65 -22.48 4.49
CA GLY A 134 -38.49 -23.91 4.64
C GLY A 134 -38.01 -24.56 3.36
N THR A 135 -38.06 -25.88 3.31
CA THR A 135 -37.62 -26.71 2.16
C THR A 135 -38.74 -27.50 1.49
N SER A 136 -39.99 -27.42 2.02
CA SER A 136 -41.10 -28.14 1.50
C SER A 136 -41.70 -27.46 0.26
N HIS A 137 -41.91 -28.28 -0.81
CA HIS A 137 -42.63 -27.92 -2.02
C HIS A 137 -43.90 -28.75 -2.19
N ASP A 138 -44.34 -29.46 -1.16
CA ASP A 138 -45.48 -30.38 -1.24
C ASP A 138 -46.83 -29.69 -1.38
N GLY A 139 -46.89 -28.37 -1.20
CA GLY A 139 -48.06 -27.54 -1.33
C GLY A 139 -47.83 -26.11 -0.81
N ILE A 140 -48.93 -25.32 -0.86
CA ILE A 140 -48.88 -23.93 -0.32
C ILE A 140 -48.79 -23.93 1.20
N ILE A 141 -48.29 -22.83 1.76
CA ILE A 141 -48.29 -22.57 3.20
C ILE A 141 -49.71 -22.33 3.66
N VAL A 142 -50.18 -23.14 4.63
CA VAL A 142 -51.47 -22.92 5.29
C VAL A 142 -51.20 -22.44 6.72
N LEU A 143 -51.64 -21.23 7.01
CA LEU A 143 -51.40 -20.55 8.29
C LEU A 143 -52.54 -20.91 9.27
N PRO A 144 -52.33 -20.80 10.61
CA PRO A 144 -53.38 -20.91 11.63
C PRO A 144 -54.50 -19.89 11.41
N ASP A 145 -55.70 -20.23 11.91
CA ASP A 145 -56.91 -19.40 11.74
C ASP A 145 -56.84 -18.03 12.40
N ASP A 146 -55.96 -17.83 13.38
CA ASP A 146 -55.73 -16.56 14.09
C ASP A 146 -54.78 -15.60 13.32
N ALA A 147 -54.15 -16.02 12.21
CA ALA A 147 -53.33 -15.12 11.38
C ALA A 147 -54.17 -13.96 10.84
N VAL A 148 -53.69 -12.75 10.97
CA VAL A 148 -54.44 -11.54 10.60
C VAL A 148 -54.25 -11.25 9.12
N VAL A 149 -55.33 -11.18 8.35
CA VAL A 149 -55.31 -10.89 6.90
C VAL A 149 -54.77 -9.49 6.64
N GLY A 150 -53.88 -9.36 5.65
CA GLY A 150 -53.22 -8.11 5.27
C GLY A 150 -51.92 -7.85 6.03
N THR A 151 -51.58 -8.65 7.04
CA THR A 151 -50.29 -8.54 7.70
C THR A 151 -49.16 -8.83 6.73
N PRO A 152 -48.11 -8.01 6.64
CA PRO A 152 -46.90 -8.31 5.86
C PRO A 152 -46.28 -9.63 6.36
N ALA A 153 -45.86 -10.52 5.44
CA ALA A 153 -45.24 -11.80 5.82
C ALA A 153 -44.01 -11.64 6.69
N ALA A 154 -43.19 -10.62 6.45
CA ALA A 154 -42.06 -10.29 7.28
C ALA A 154 -42.42 -10.04 8.75
N GLU A 155 -43.54 -9.34 8.99
CA GLU A 155 -44.09 -9.06 10.34
C GLU A 155 -44.68 -10.33 10.96
N TYR A 156 -45.42 -11.13 10.18
CA TYR A 156 -45.98 -12.39 10.62
C TYR A 156 -44.92 -13.39 11.07
N TYR A 157 -43.83 -13.51 10.31
CA TYR A 157 -42.72 -14.39 10.66
C TYR A 157 -41.69 -13.78 11.59
N HIS A 158 -41.94 -12.56 12.09
CA HIS A 158 -41.00 -11.82 12.95
C HIS A 158 -39.59 -11.76 12.39
N LEU A 159 -39.47 -11.52 11.06
CA LEU A 159 -38.18 -11.42 10.43
C LEU A 159 -37.39 -10.24 10.97
N GLU A 160 -36.19 -10.52 11.43
CA GLU A 160 -35.25 -9.51 11.88
C GLU A 160 -34.28 -9.19 10.76
N SER A 161 -34.14 -7.91 10.43
CA SER A 161 -33.01 -7.41 9.65
C SER A 161 -31.94 -6.87 10.58
N ASP A 162 -30.70 -6.97 10.16
CA ASP A 162 -29.56 -6.35 10.80
C ASP A 162 -28.78 -5.52 9.77
N TRP A 163 -27.84 -4.72 10.22
CA TRP A 163 -26.96 -3.98 9.35
C TRP A 163 -25.52 -4.48 9.50
N LEU A 164 -24.93 -4.82 8.37
CA LEU A 164 -23.52 -5.13 8.28
C LEU A 164 -22.75 -3.84 8.01
N ILE A 165 -21.80 -3.53 8.87
CA ILE A 165 -20.86 -2.43 8.74
C ILE A 165 -19.50 -3.06 8.39
N GLU A 166 -19.00 -2.81 7.20
CA GLU A 166 -17.67 -3.23 6.78
C GLU A 166 -16.66 -2.15 7.15
N VAL A 167 -15.74 -2.50 8.07
CA VAL A 167 -14.73 -1.57 8.60
C VAL A 167 -13.36 -1.99 8.10
N ASP A 168 -12.62 -1.09 7.44
CA ASP A 168 -11.21 -1.28 7.12
C ASP A 168 -10.35 -0.99 8.34
N ILE A 169 -9.71 -2.03 8.86
CA ILE A 169 -8.86 -1.94 10.05
C ILE A 169 -7.40 -1.96 9.64
N THR A 170 -6.74 -0.84 9.86
CA THR A 170 -5.30 -0.72 9.62
C THR A 170 -4.48 -1.67 10.51
N ALA A 171 -3.30 -2.08 10.06
CA ALA A 171 -2.51 -3.11 10.71
C ALA A 171 -2.07 -2.76 12.16
N ASN A 172 -2.01 -1.49 12.50
CA ASN A 172 -1.69 -1.00 13.85
C ASN A 172 -2.87 -1.06 14.83
N ARG A 173 -4.13 -1.13 14.32
CA ARG A 173 -5.34 -1.12 15.13
C ARG A 173 -5.86 -2.54 15.40
N ALA A 174 -4.96 -3.46 15.81
CA ALA A 174 -5.31 -4.84 16.19
C ALA A 174 -6.37 -4.91 17.30
N ASP A 175 -6.42 -3.91 18.15
CA ASP A 175 -7.42 -3.74 19.21
C ASP A 175 -8.87 -3.64 18.69
N ALA A 176 -9.07 -3.18 17.47
CA ALA A 176 -10.37 -3.02 16.82
C ALA A 176 -10.83 -4.26 16.02
N LEU A 177 -10.08 -5.37 16.03
CA LEU A 177 -10.42 -6.61 15.32
C LEU A 177 -11.49 -7.46 16.00
N SER A 178 -12.47 -6.81 16.69
CA SER A 178 -13.60 -7.44 17.35
C SER A 178 -14.75 -6.44 17.55
N HIS A 179 -15.95 -6.96 17.82
CA HIS A 179 -17.09 -6.10 18.19
C HIS A 179 -16.81 -5.29 19.46
N TRP A 180 -16.17 -5.90 20.46
CA TRP A 180 -15.77 -5.19 21.68
C TRP A 180 -14.74 -4.08 21.41
N GLY A 181 -13.76 -4.34 20.54
CA GLY A 181 -12.77 -3.34 20.17
C GLY A 181 -13.37 -2.12 19.46
N VAL A 182 -14.29 -2.35 18.52
CA VAL A 182 -15.03 -1.27 17.85
C VAL A 182 -15.97 -0.56 18.82
N ALA A 183 -16.61 -1.28 19.75
CA ALA A 183 -17.48 -0.71 20.79
C ALA A 183 -16.72 0.27 21.70
N ARG A 184 -15.45 -0.01 22.05
CA ARG A 184 -14.60 0.91 22.84
C ARG A 184 -14.36 2.23 22.12
N ASP A 185 -14.03 2.19 20.83
CA ASP A 185 -13.83 3.41 20.06
C ASP A 185 -15.13 4.21 19.92
N LEU A 186 -16.22 3.53 19.60
CA LEU A 186 -17.53 4.17 19.53
C LEU A 186 -17.93 4.79 20.88
N TYR A 187 -17.71 4.09 22.00
CA TYR A 187 -17.95 4.61 23.35
C TYR A 187 -17.14 5.88 23.63
N ALA A 188 -15.85 5.87 23.31
CA ALA A 188 -15.00 7.05 23.50
C ALA A 188 -15.49 8.25 22.70
N TRP A 189 -15.90 8.01 21.45
CA TRP A 189 -16.50 9.05 20.59
C TRP A 189 -17.83 9.57 21.15
N LEU A 190 -18.73 8.67 21.56
CA LEU A 190 -20.02 9.04 22.15
C LEU A 190 -19.86 9.90 23.40
N LYS A 191 -18.99 9.47 24.33
CA LYS A 191 -18.70 10.20 25.57
C LYS A 191 -18.12 11.58 25.28
N GLN A 192 -17.18 11.68 24.35
CA GLN A 192 -16.56 12.96 23.93
C GLN A 192 -17.59 13.91 23.30
N ASN A 193 -18.58 13.40 22.57
CA ASN A 193 -19.63 14.19 21.94
C ASN A 193 -20.88 14.41 22.82
N GLY A 194 -20.81 14.08 24.10
CA GLY A 194 -21.84 14.40 25.10
C GLY A 194 -23.05 13.47 25.10
N TYR A 195 -22.98 12.31 24.46
CA TYR A 195 -24.03 11.30 24.55
C TYR A 195 -24.00 10.58 25.91
N GLN A 196 -25.16 10.23 26.41
CA GLN A 196 -25.27 9.31 27.52
C GLN A 196 -25.04 7.90 27.02
N THR A 197 -24.02 7.21 27.52
CA THR A 197 -23.60 5.90 27.04
C THR A 197 -22.95 5.09 28.17
N ALA A 198 -23.04 3.78 28.07
CA ALA A 198 -22.35 2.84 28.92
C ALA A 198 -21.85 1.66 28.09
N THR A 199 -20.88 0.94 28.61
CA THR A 199 -20.33 -0.26 27.95
C THR A 199 -20.76 -1.52 28.70
N HIS A 200 -21.00 -2.60 27.93
CA HIS A 200 -21.41 -3.93 28.42
C HIS A 200 -20.45 -4.99 27.85
N LYS A 201 -19.26 -5.09 28.45
CA LYS A 201 -18.29 -6.12 28.05
C LYS A 201 -18.86 -7.50 28.38
N PRO A 202 -18.86 -8.46 27.44
CA PRO A 202 -19.26 -9.82 27.78
C PRO A 202 -18.30 -10.44 28.81
N VAL A 203 -18.82 -10.97 29.87
CA VAL A 203 -18.07 -11.55 30.99
C VAL A 203 -18.57 -12.97 31.28
N ALA A 204 -17.68 -13.80 31.81
CA ALA A 204 -17.98 -15.18 32.17
C ALA A 204 -18.36 -15.31 33.65
N ASP A 205 -19.45 -14.63 34.07
CA ASP A 205 -19.85 -14.54 35.49
C ASP A 205 -20.29 -15.89 36.10
N HIS A 206 -20.65 -16.85 35.25
CA HIS A 206 -21.13 -18.15 35.68
C HIS A 206 -20.13 -19.29 35.40
N PHE A 207 -18.88 -18.96 35.14
CA PHE A 207 -17.83 -19.96 34.97
C PHE A 207 -17.58 -20.71 36.28
N THR A 208 -17.75 -22.04 36.25
CA THR A 208 -17.47 -22.94 37.39
C THR A 208 -16.89 -24.24 36.87
N VAL A 209 -15.96 -24.82 37.63
CA VAL A 209 -15.42 -26.17 37.40
C VAL A 209 -16.41 -27.16 37.99
N ASP A 210 -16.89 -28.13 37.22
CA ASP A 210 -17.90 -29.10 37.62
C ASP A 210 -17.28 -30.39 38.20
N ASN A 211 -16.13 -30.82 37.65
CA ASN A 211 -15.38 -31.99 38.11
C ASN A 211 -13.90 -31.88 37.64
N HIS A 212 -13.08 -32.93 37.90
CA HIS A 212 -11.67 -33.01 37.51
C HIS A 212 -11.39 -34.33 36.77
N ASP A 213 -12.32 -34.75 35.92
CA ASP A 213 -12.27 -36.09 35.29
C ASP A 213 -11.33 -36.13 34.08
N LEU A 214 -10.98 -34.95 33.49
CA LEU A 214 -10.18 -34.89 32.27
C LEU A 214 -9.05 -33.83 32.41
N PRO A 215 -8.03 -34.07 33.25
CA PRO A 215 -6.90 -33.15 33.35
C PRO A 215 -5.99 -33.22 32.14
N ILE A 216 -5.55 -32.04 31.64
CA ILE A 216 -4.63 -31.90 30.53
C ILE A 216 -3.38 -31.17 31.02
N GLU A 217 -2.20 -31.72 30.75
CA GLU A 217 -0.93 -31.05 31.04
C GLU A 217 -0.51 -30.18 29.85
N VAL A 218 0.11 -29.06 30.14
CA VAL A 218 0.63 -28.13 29.10
C VAL A 218 2.09 -27.85 29.31
N GLU A 219 2.90 -27.98 28.26
CA GLU A 219 4.29 -27.63 28.20
C GLU A 219 4.60 -26.70 27.03
N ILE A 220 5.31 -25.59 27.28
CA ILE A 220 5.78 -24.68 26.25
C ILE A 220 7.30 -24.86 26.12
N GLU A 221 7.75 -25.55 25.07
CA GLU A 221 9.18 -25.71 24.78
C GLU A 221 9.75 -24.43 24.11
N ASN A 222 8.99 -23.77 23.24
CA ASN A 222 9.42 -22.53 22.58
C ASN A 222 8.69 -21.31 23.17
N GLN A 223 9.29 -20.73 24.22
CA GLN A 223 8.72 -19.58 24.92
C GLN A 223 8.85 -18.25 24.17
N GLU A 224 9.72 -18.15 23.17
CA GLU A 224 9.78 -16.98 22.28
C GLU A 224 8.56 -16.92 21.36
N ALA A 225 8.19 -18.05 20.77
CA ALA A 225 7.09 -18.13 19.81
C ALA A 225 5.71 -18.21 20.48
N CYS A 226 5.62 -18.87 21.67
CA CYS A 226 4.42 -18.95 22.50
C CYS A 226 4.70 -18.37 23.87
N ARG A 227 4.21 -17.18 24.15
CA ARG A 227 4.44 -16.49 25.44
C ARG A 227 3.40 -16.83 26.50
N ARG A 228 2.19 -17.24 26.10
CA ARG A 228 1.13 -17.67 26.99
C ARG A 228 0.29 -18.73 26.31
N TYR A 229 -0.02 -19.78 27.02
CA TYR A 229 -0.92 -20.83 26.58
C TYR A 229 -1.84 -21.24 27.73
N ALA A 230 -3.14 -21.16 27.48
CA ALA A 230 -4.14 -21.58 28.43
C ALA A 230 -5.11 -22.59 27.78
N CYS A 231 -5.55 -23.56 28.58
CA CYS A 231 -6.57 -24.48 28.14
C CYS A 231 -7.48 -24.93 29.29
N VAL A 232 -8.63 -25.47 28.90
CA VAL A 232 -9.59 -26.10 29.80
C VAL A 232 -10.30 -27.23 29.05
N SER A 233 -10.56 -28.35 29.73
CA SER A 233 -11.35 -29.45 29.18
C SER A 233 -12.82 -29.31 29.54
N VAL A 234 -13.68 -29.70 28.58
CA VAL A 234 -15.14 -29.77 28.76
C VAL A 234 -15.62 -31.14 28.30
N THR A 235 -16.21 -31.91 29.16
CA THR A 235 -16.71 -33.28 28.89
C THR A 235 -18.20 -33.28 28.66
N ASP A 236 -18.72 -34.41 28.16
CA ASP A 236 -20.15 -34.66 27.93
C ASP A 236 -20.81 -33.66 26.96
N CYS A 237 -20.04 -33.03 26.07
CA CYS A 237 -20.59 -32.13 25.06
C CYS A 237 -21.46 -32.86 24.03
N GLN A 238 -22.57 -32.26 23.67
CA GLN A 238 -23.38 -32.67 22.54
C GLN A 238 -23.11 -31.74 21.37
N VAL A 239 -22.28 -32.19 20.43
CA VAL A 239 -22.06 -31.46 19.18
C VAL A 239 -23.28 -31.56 18.31
N LYS A 240 -23.90 -30.43 17.99
CA LYS A 240 -25.14 -30.27 17.22
C LYS A 240 -25.17 -28.94 16.51
N GLU A 241 -26.18 -28.67 15.74
CA GLU A 241 -26.44 -27.38 15.14
C GLU A 241 -26.55 -26.28 16.20
N SER A 242 -25.97 -25.12 15.88
CA SER A 242 -26.01 -23.95 16.75
C SER A 242 -27.41 -23.37 16.89
N PRO A 243 -27.75 -22.73 18.03
CA PRO A 243 -29.02 -22.06 18.17
C PRO A 243 -29.13 -20.86 17.21
N ASP A 244 -30.36 -20.49 16.87
CA ASP A 244 -30.67 -19.53 15.81
C ASP A 244 -30.02 -18.16 16.05
N TRP A 245 -29.98 -17.68 17.28
CA TRP A 245 -29.34 -16.42 17.61
C TRP A 245 -27.83 -16.41 17.30
N LEU A 246 -27.12 -17.54 17.53
CA LEU A 246 -25.68 -17.67 17.24
C LEU A 246 -25.46 -17.77 15.73
N LYS A 247 -26.28 -18.57 15.04
CA LYS A 247 -26.24 -18.65 13.57
C LYS A 247 -26.49 -17.28 12.93
N ALA A 248 -27.52 -16.55 13.40
CA ALA A 248 -27.85 -15.23 12.88
C ALA A 248 -26.69 -14.24 13.01
N LYS A 249 -26.04 -14.14 14.19
CA LYS A 249 -24.90 -13.25 14.41
C LYS A 249 -23.72 -13.58 13.50
N LEU A 250 -23.36 -14.87 13.39
CA LEU A 250 -22.25 -15.30 12.53
C LEU A 250 -22.56 -15.07 11.05
N THR A 251 -23.76 -15.40 10.62
CA THR A 251 -24.18 -15.22 9.21
C THR A 251 -24.21 -13.74 8.84
N THR A 252 -24.69 -12.86 9.73
CA THR A 252 -24.71 -11.40 9.49
C THR A 252 -23.32 -10.86 9.17
N ILE A 253 -22.27 -11.37 9.81
CA ILE A 253 -20.88 -10.94 9.57
C ILE A 253 -20.16 -11.77 8.48
N GLY A 254 -20.89 -12.63 7.75
CA GLY A 254 -20.39 -13.42 6.64
C GLY A 254 -19.70 -14.73 7.04
N LEU A 255 -19.81 -15.17 8.29
CA LEU A 255 -19.30 -16.47 8.74
C LEU A 255 -20.36 -17.56 8.58
N ARG A 256 -19.96 -18.69 7.98
CA ARG A 256 -20.83 -19.86 7.84
C ARG A 256 -20.86 -20.67 9.14
N PRO A 257 -22.03 -20.88 9.76
CA PRO A 257 -22.17 -21.77 10.90
C PRO A 257 -21.79 -23.22 10.55
N ILE A 258 -21.13 -23.91 11.48
CA ILE A 258 -20.64 -25.29 11.32
C ILE A 258 -21.33 -26.21 12.35
N ASN A 259 -21.01 -26.01 13.62
CA ASN A 259 -21.64 -26.66 14.76
C ASN A 259 -21.46 -25.79 16.02
N ASN A 260 -22.23 -26.10 17.06
CA ASN A 260 -22.28 -25.29 18.26
C ASN A 260 -20.91 -25.07 18.93
N ILE A 261 -19.97 -26.03 18.88
CA ILE A 261 -18.66 -25.91 19.51
C ILE A 261 -17.74 -24.98 18.67
N VAL A 262 -17.64 -25.22 17.37
CA VAL A 262 -16.81 -24.39 16.46
C VAL A 262 -17.39 -22.96 16.39
N ASP A 263 -18.71 -22.84 16.33
CA ASP A 263 -19.38 -21.55 16.23
C ASP A 263 -19.20 -20.72 17.53
N ILE A 264 -19.12 -21.35 18.70
CA ILE A 264 -18.76 -20.70 19.95
C ILE A 264 -17.35 -20.07 19.85
N THR A 265 -16.36 -20.79 19.30
CA THR A 265 -15.00 -20.25 19.17
C THR A 265 -14.94 -19.08 18.19
N ASN A 266 -15.65 -19.18 17.07
CA ASN A 266 -15.79 -18.08 16.10
C ASN A 266 -16.50 -16.87 16.73
N TYR A 267 -17.59 -17.11 17.45
CA TYR A 267 -18.34 -16.06 18.14
C TYR A 267 -17.49 -15.31 19.16
N VAL A 268 -16.76 -16.03 20.03
CA VAL A 268 -15.89 -15.40 21.04
C VAL A 268 -14.74 -14.64 20.38
N MET A 269 -14.15 -15.18 19.31
CA MET A 269 -13.12 -14.46 18.53
C MET A 269 -13.66 -13.15 17.94
N MET A 270 -14.84 -13.16 17.33
CA MET A 270 -15.47 -11.97 16.76
C MET A 270 -16.00 -11.01 17.84
N ALA A 271 -16.35 -11.53 19.00
CA ALA A 271 -16.79 -10.74 20.15
C ALA A 271 -15.63 -9.99 20.82
N LEU A 272 -14.55 -10.69 21.17
CA LEU A 272 -13.48 -10.22 22.06
C LEU A 272 -12.11 -10.04 21.38
N GLY A 273 -11.94 -10.52 20.13
CA GLY A 273 -10.67 -10.43 19.40
C GLY A 273 -9.63 -11.51 19.76
N GLN A 274 -9.98 -12.46 20.61
CA GLN A 274 -9.13 -13.59 21.01
C GLN A 274 -9.47 -14.82 20.17
N PRO A 275 -8.59 -15.27 19.26
CA PRO A 275 -8.79 -16.55 18.59
C PRO A 275 -8.71 -17.70 19.58
N LEU A 276 -9.63 -18.64 19.42
CA LEU A 276 -9.73 -19.86 20.20
C LEU A 276 -9.68 -21.07 19.26
N HIS A 277 -9.18 -22.19 19.75
CA HIS A 277 -9.24 -23.47 19.05
C HIS A 277 -9.83 -24.57 19.93
N THR A 278 -10.40 -25.59 19.30
CA THR A 278 -10.93 -26.76 20.00
C THR A 278 -10.27 -28.03 19.45
N PHE A 279 -9.82 -28.87 20.35
CA PHE A 279 -9.36 -30.22 20.04
C PHE A 279 -10.36 -31.25 20.55
N ASP A 280 -10.58 -32.31 19.80
CA ASP A 280 -11.19 -33.52 20.33
C ASP A 280 -10.25 -34.08 21.41
N ALA A 281 -10.72 -34.12 22.65
CA ALA A 281 -9.89 -34.54 23.79
C ALA A 281 -9.38 -35.98 23.70
N ASP A 282 -10.13 -36.87 23.02
CA ASP A 282 -9.74 -38.26 22.81
C ASP A 282 -8.54 -38.35 21.85
N MET A 283 -8.29 -37.31 21.04
CA MET A 283 -7.12 -37.20 20.14
C MET A 283 -5.92 -36.55 20.82
N VAL A 284 -6.08 -35.98 22.02
CA VAL A 284 -4.97 -35.44 22.82
C VAL A 284 -4.26 -36.60 23.53
N LYS A 285 -3.44 -37.33 22.78
CA LYS A 285 -2.71 -38.49 23.29
C LYS A 285 -1.83 -38.12 24.47
N GLY A 286 -1.88 -38.95 25.51
CA GLY A 286 -1.16 -38.75 26.74
C GLY A 286 -1.72 -37.66 27.64
N HIS A 287 -2.91 -37.12 27.33
CA HIS A 287 -3.52 -35.99 28.05
C HIS A 287 -2.53 -34.80 28.22
N LYS A 288 -1.69 -34.58 27.22
CA LYS A 288 -0.62 -33.58 27.24
C LYS A 288 -0.60 -32.77 25.94
N ILE A 289 -0.47 -31.46 26.08
CA ILE A 289 -0.22 -30.52 25.00
C ILE A 289 1.21 -30.01 25.11
N VAL A 290 1.96 -30.07 24.01
CA VAL A 290 3.33 -29.56 23.90
C VAL A 290 3.39 -28.54 22.76
N VAL A 291 3.74 -27.30 23.11
CA VAL A 291 3.87 -26.20 22.11
C VAL A 291 5.35 -26.06 21.74
N LYS A 292 5.69 -26.48 20.52
CA LYS A 292 7.09 -26.55 20.06
C LYS A 292 7.23 -26.37 18.55
N THR A 293 8.45 -26.21 18.08
CA THR A 293 8.78 -26.32 16.65
C THR A 293 9.03 -27.77 16.25
N MET A 294 8.75 -28.09 15.00
CA MET A 294 8.94 -29.44 14.45
C MET A 294 10.21 -29.50 13.60
N PRO A 295 10.78 -30.69 13.38
CA PRO A 295 11.87 -30.85 12.43
C PRO A 295 11.47 -30.39 11.01
N GLU A 296 12.43 -29.83 10.26
CA GLU A 296 12.22 -29.40 8.88
C GLU A 296 11.67 -30.51 8.00
N GLY A 297 10.61 -30.23 7.24
CA GLY A 297 9.97 -31.20 6.34
C GLY A 297 8.97 -32.14 7.00
N THR A 298 8.64 -31.96 8.28
CA THR A 298 7.60 -32.76 8.98
C THR A 298 6.27 -32.65 8.20
N PRO A 299 5.66 -33.79 7.77
CA PRO A 299 4.39 -33.78 7.06
C PRO A 299 3.25 -33.39 8.02
N PHE A 300 2.33 -32.57 7.52
CA PHE A 300 1.16 -32.13 8.26
C PHE A 300 -0.04 -31.96 7.31
N VAL A 301 -1.20 -32.50 7.69
CA VAL A 301 -2.44 -32.39 6.92
C VAL A 301 -3.39 -31.46 7.63
N THR A 302 -3.78 -30.36 6.98
CA THR A 302 -4.70 -29.35 7.49
C THR A 302 -6.16 -29.81 7.44
N LEU A 303 -7.06 -29.11 8.15
CA LEU A 303 -8.52 -29.45 8.23
C LEU A 303 -9.19 -29.50 6.86
N ASP A 304 -8.73 -28.72 5.88
CA ASP A 304 -9.21 -28.73 4.49
C ASP A 304 -8.67 -29.92 3.68
N GLY A 305 -7.75 -30.70 4.25
CA GLY A 305 -7.18 -31.90 3.66
C GLY A 305 -5.93 -31.67 2.81
N GLU A 306 -5.40 -30.47 2.76
CA GLU A 306 -4.16 -30.15 2.06
C GLU A 306 -2.92 -30.60 2.85
N GLU A 307 -1.90 -31.09 2.12
CA GLU A 307 -0.66 -31.56 2.72
C GLU A 307 0.39 -30.44 2.72
N HIS A 308 0.94 -30.15 3.89
CA HIS A 308 2.01 -29.18 4.10
C HIS A 308 3.26 -29.87 4.66
N LYS A 309 4.42 -29.26 4.42
CA LYS A 309 5.69 -29.62 5.08
C LYS A 309 6.10 -28.51 6.02
N LEU A 310 6.10 -28.81 7.31
CA LEU A 310 6.47 -27.83 8.34
C LEU A 310 7.95 -27.50 8.25
N SER A 311 8.27 -26.25 8.51
CA SER A 311 9.65 -25.78 8.71
C SER A 311 10.05 -25.90 10.18
N ASP A 312 11.35 -25.96 10.46
CA ASP A 312 11.92 -25.87 11.79
C ASP A 312 11.64 -24.53 12.51
N ARG A 313 11.03 -23.59 11.76
CA ARG A 313 10.56 -22.28 12.25
C ARG A 313 9.05 -22.15 12.32
N ASP A 314 8.31 -23.23 12.15
CA ASP A 314 6.88 -23.27 12.35
C ASP A 314 6.56 -23.77 13.76
N LEU A 315 5.76 -22.98 14.48
CA LEU A 315 5.28 -23.40 15.78
C LEU A 315 4.11 -24.36 15.59
N ALA A 316 4.15 -25.48 16.27
CA ALA A 316 3.09 -26.47 16.28
C ALA A 316 2.58 -26.72 17.69
N ILE A 317 1.28 -26.97 17.80
CA ILE A 317 0.66 -27.52 18.98
C ILE A 317 0.58 -29.01 18.79
N CYS A 318 1.24 -29.75 19.67
CA CYS A 318 1.39 -31.21 19.58
C CYS A 318 0.70 -31.89 20.77
N ASN A 319 0.24 -33.12 20.57
CA ASN A 319 0.00 -34.04 21.67
C ASN A 319 1.35 -34.74 22.05
N ALA A 320 1.30 -35.79 22.84
CA ALA A 320 2.53 -36.50 23.26
C ALA A 320 3.28 -37.17 22.07
N GLU A 321 2.66 -37.37 20.92
CA GLU A 321 3.19 -38.17 19.81
C GLU A 321 3.35 -37.35 18.51
N GLU A 322 2.39 -36.48 18.16
CA GLU A 322 2.29 -35.87 16.83
C GLU A 322 1.76 -34.42 16.88
N PRO A 323 2.01 -33.59 15.83
CA PRO A 323 1.47 -32.27 15.71
C PRO A 323 -0.04 -32.31 15.43
N MET A 324 -0.79 -31.47 16.10
CA MET A 324 -2.26 -31.34 16.00
C MET A 324 -2.69 -30.06 15.27
N CYS A 325 -1.88 -29.01 15.35
CA CYS A 325 -2.22 -27.70 14.79
C CYS A 325 -0.95 -26.90 14.46
N ILE A 326 -0.97 -26.17 13.34
CA ILE A 326 0.01 -25.08 13.11
C ILE A 326 -0.46 -23.92 13.97
N ALA A 327 0.26 -23.67 15.07
CA ALA A 327 -0.15 -22.75 16.12
C ALA A 327 -0.58 -21.38 15.58
N GLY A 328 -1.81 -20.98 15.90
CA GLY A 328 -2.38 -19.69 15.50
C GLY A 328 -2.62 -19.51 13.98
N VAL A 329 -2.43 -20.56 13.17
CA VAL A 329 -2.61 -20.50 11.72
C VAL A 329 -3.73 -21.43 11.26
N PHE A 330 -3.57 -22.77 11.44
CA PHE A 330 -4.55 -23.73 10.92
C PHE A 330 -4.55 -25.06 11.68
N GLY A 331 -5.75 -25.56 12.00
CA GLY A 331 -5.93 -26.84 12.68
C GLY A 331 -5.60 -28.04 11.78
N GLY A 332 -5.22 -29.15 12.39
CA GLY A 332 -4.95 -30.42 11.72
C GLY A 332 -6.19 -31.29 11.62
N LYS A 333 -6.30 -32.07 10.54
CA LYS A 333 -7.44 -32.95 10.23
C LYS A 333 -7.71 -34.01 11.29
N GLY A 334 -6.66 -34.47 11.97
CA GLY A 334 -6.77 -35.58 12.95
C GLY A 334 -7.27 -35.19 14.33
N SER A 335 -7.35 -33.91 14.65
CA SER A 335 -7.63 -33.41 16.01
C SER A 335 -8.84 -32.45 16.09
N GLY A 336 -9.55 -32.26 14.98
CA GLY A 336 -10.71 -31.36 14.92
C GLY A 336 -11.93 -31.89 15.66
N THR A 337 -12.89 -31.00 15.90
CA THR A 337 -14.17 -31.31 16.55
C THR A 337 -15.22 -31.71 15.51
N TYR A 338 -15.75 -32.94 15.66
CA TYR A 338 -16.74 -33.54 14.76
C TYR A 338 -18.06 -33.87 15.53
N GLU A 339 -19.10 -34.28 14.84
CA GLU A 339 -20.39 -34.66 15.45
C GLU A 339 -20.29 -35.79 16.48
N THR A 340 -19.25 -36.64 16.34
CA THR A 340 -18.98 -37.74 17.25
C THR A 340 -18.25 -37.36 18.52
N THR A 341 -17.64 -36.15 18.54
CA THR A 341 -16.84 -35.64 19.66
C THR A 341 -17.76 -35.43 20.87
N ARG A 342 -17.30 -35.84 22.05
CA ARG A 342 -17.98 -35.71 23.34
C ARG A 342 -17.17 -34.92 24.36
N ASN A 343 -15.86 -34.96 24.22
CA ASN A 343 -14.98 -34.29 25.13
C ASN A 343 -14.11 -33.34 24.32
N VAL A 344 -13.99 -32.08 24.70
CA VAL A 344 -13.21 -31.07 24.00
C VAL A 344 -12.20 -30.43 24.92
N VAL A 345 -11.05 -30.06 24.35
CA VAL A 345 -10.09 -29.16 24.97
C VAL A 345 -10.17 -27.82 24.26
N LEU A 346 -10.57 -26.78 25.01
CA LEU A 346 -10.57 -25.42 24.54
C LEU A 346 -9.19 -24.81 24.75
N GLU A 347 -8.65 -24.18 23.71
CA GLU A 347 -7.38 -23.46 23.71
C GLU A 347 -7.60 -21.97 23.64
N SER A 348 -6.83 -21.21 24.39
CA SER A 348 -6.68 -19.76 24.26
C SER A 348 -5.21 -19.40 24.53
N ALA A 349 -4.52 -18.81 23.55
CA ALA A 349 -3.10 -18.59 23.63
C ALA A 349 -2.69 -17.19 23.16
N TYR A 350 -1.46 -16.78 23.50
CA TYR A 350 -0.78 -15.64 22.90
C TYR A 350 0.47 -16.11 22.18
N PHE A 351 0.43 -16.06 20.86
CA PHE A 351 1.57 -16.37 19.99
C PHE A 351 2.27 -15.10 19.52
N HIS A 352 3.59 -15.17 19.35
CA HIS A 352 4.37 -14.02 18.90
C HIS A 352 4.01 -13.64 17.45
N PRO A 353 3.60 -12.40 17.17
CA PRO A 353 3.07 -11.97 15.87
C PRO A 353 3.96 -12.30 14.67
N THR A 354 5.28 -12.07 14.80
CA THR A 354 6.23 -12.34 13.72
C THR A 354 6.34 -13.82 13.34
N TRP A 355 6.22 -14.73 14.33
CA TRP A 355 6.25 -16.16 14.09
C TRP A 355 5.02 -16.59 13.28
N ILE A 356 3.83 -16.17 13.70
CA ILE A 356 2.58 -16.50 13.00
C ILE A 356 2.58 -15.94 11.59
N ARG A 357 2.96 -14.67 11.41
CA ARG A 357 3.04 -14.04 10.08
C ARG A 357 3.97 -14.79 9.13
N LYS A 358 5.14 -15.23 9.61
CA LYS A 358 6.10 -15.99 8.80
C LYS A 358 5.58 -17.38 8.43
N SER A 359 4.94 -18.09 9.36
CA SER A 359 4.33 -19.40 9.11
C SER A 359 3.16 -19.30 8.15
N ALA A 360 2.21 -18.39 8.39
CA ALA A 360 1.07 -18.15 7.53
C ALA A 360 1.50 -17.87 6.07
N ARG A 361 2.48 -16.98 5.87
CA ARG A 361 3.03 -16.66 4.54
C ARG A 361 3.76 -17.84 3.89
N ARG A 362 4.53 -18.61 4.66
CA ARG A 362 5.28 -19.78 4.15
C ARG A 362 4.36 -20.81 3.57
N HIS A 363 3.23 -21.05 4.22
CA HIS A 363 2.25 -22.04 3.78
C HIS A 363 1.15 -21.48 2.89
N GLY A 364 1.11 -20.16 2.65
CA GLY A 364 0.04 -19.49 1.89
C GLY A 364 -1.32 -19.55 2.58
N LEU A 365 -1.35 -19.72 3.92
CA LEU A 365 -2.55 -19.84 4.72
C LEU A 365 -2.92 -18.48 5.34
N SER A 366 -4.14 -18.03 5.11
CA SER A 366 -4.68 -16.82 5.72
C SER A 366 -6.02 -17.14 6.37
N THR A 367 -6.11 -17.01 7.69
CA THR A 367 -7.31 -17.27 8.47
C THR A 367 -7.62 -16.09 9.37
N ASP A 368 -8.86 -15.99 9.86
CA ASP A 368 -9.28 -14.99 10.85
C ASP A 368 -8.43 -15.03 12.13
N ALA A 369 -7.96 -16.20 12.51
CA ALA A 369 -7.07 -16.39 13.64
C ALA A 369 -5.67 -15.83 13.34
N SER A 370 -5.04 -16.26 12.21
CA SER A 370 -3.71 -15.81 11.84
C SER A 370 -3.67 -14.30 11.61
N PHE A 371 -4.73 -13.74 11.03
CA PHE A 371 -4.89 -12.30 10.80
C PHE A 371 -4.84 -11.48 12.10
N ARG A 372 -5.42 -12.01 13.19
CA ARG A 372 -5.38 -11.38 14.52
C ARG A 372 -4.04 -11.58 15.21
N PHE A 373 -3.55 -12.82 15.26
CA PHE A 373 -2.26 -13.12 15.91
C PHE A 373 -1.09 -12.37 15.28
N GLU A 374 -1.03 -12.27 13.94
CA GLU A 374 0.08 -11.59 13.25
C GLU A 374 0.14 -10.07 13.49
N ARG A 375 -0.97 -9.47 13.95
CA ARG A 375 -1.07 -8.05 14.31
C ARG A 375 -0.88 -7.81 15.80
N GLY A 376 -1.01 -8.84 16.60
CA GLY A 376 -0.98 -8.79 18.06
C GLY A 376 -2.38 -8.78 18.67
N ILE A 377 -2.57 -9.57 19.68
CA ILE A 377 -3.82 -9.66 20.46
C ILE A 377 -3.55 -9.23 21.89
N ASP A 378 -4.62 -9.15 22.71
CA ASP A 378 -4.48 -8.86 24.15
C ASP A 378 -3.93 -10.07 24.91
N PRO A 379 -2.71 -10.02 25.45
CA PRO A 379 -2.19 -11.12 26.27
C PRO A 379 -2.98 -11.32 27.56
N ASN A 380 -3.70 -10.31 28.05
CA ASN A 380 -4.50 -10.37 29.26
C ASN A 380 -5.91 -10.89 29.02
N GLY A 381 -6.44 -10.78 27.79
CA GLY A 381 -7.74 -11.27 27.39
C GLY A 381 -7.88 -12.79 27.28
N THR A 382 -6.76 -13.50 27.26
CA THR A 382 -6.67 -14.95 27.03
C THR A 382 -7.57 -15.76 27.96
N ILE A 383 -7.54 -15.50 29.27
CA ILE A 383 -8.31 -16.25 30.27
C ILE A 383 -9.79 -15.86 30.25
N GLU A 384 -10.10 -14.59 30.03
CA GLU A 384 -11.51 -14.13 29.96
C GLU A 384 -12.22 -14.79 28.77
N ALA A 385 -11.60 -14.80 27.59
CA ALA A 385 -12.14 -15.45 26.40
C ALA A 385 -12.31 -16.97 26.59
N LEU A 386 -11.33 -17.64 27.23
CA LEU A 386 -11.40 -19.06 27.51
C LEU A 386 -12.57 -19.41 28.45
N LYS A 387 -12.73 -18.66 29.54
CA LYS A 387 -13.86 -18.83 30.48
C LYS A 387 -15.19 -18.60 29.79
N TYR A 388 -15.28 -17.57 28.94
CA TYR A 388 -16.50 -17.25 28.21
C TYR A 388 -16.90 -18.37 27.24
N ALA A 389 -15.92 -18.89 26.48
CA ALA A 389 -16.16 -20.02 25.60
C ALA A 389 -16.57 -21.29 26.36
N ALA A 390 -15.91 -21.60 27.49
CA ALA A 390 -16.26 -22.75 28.31
C ALA A 390 -17.66 -22.64 28.91
N GLN A 391 -18.06 -21.45 29.36
CA GLN A 391 -19.42 -21.18 29.85
C GLN A 391 -20.46 -21.42 28.71
N LEU A 392 -20.21 -20.91 27.49
CA LEU A 392 -21.07 -21.13 26.34
C LEU A 392 -21.16 -22.63 25.97
N CYS A 393 -20.07 -23.38 26.09
CA CYS A 393 -20.10 -24.84 25.89
C CYS A 393 -20.98 -25.54 26.91
N LYS A 394 -21.01 -25.12 28.17
CA LYS A 394 -21.98 -25.63 29.17
C LYS A 394 -23.41 -25.31 28.76
N GLU A 395 -23.67 -24.05 28.38
CA GLU A 395 -25.05 -23.58 28.10
C GLU A 395 -25.60 -24.17 26.78
N LEU A 396 -24.80 -24.23 25.72
CA LEU A 396 -25.27 -24.59 24.37
C LEU A 396 -25.00 -26.05 23.99
N ALA A 397 -23.96 -26.66 24.55
CA ALA A 397 -23.63 -28.06 24.29
C ALA A 397 -23.92 -29.01 25.48
N GLY A 398 -24.34 -28.50 26.62
CA GLY A 398 -24.61 -29.29 27.81
C GLY A 398 -23.35 -29.86 28.47
N GLY A 399 -22.16 -29.32 28.10
CA GLY A 399 -20.88 -29.79 28.60
C GLY A 399 -20.66 -29.52 30.10
N LYS A 400 -19.66 -30.19 30.66
CA LYS A 400 -19.17 -29.99 32.02
C LYS A 400 -17.70 -29.59 32.01
N VAL A 401 -17.34 -28.50 32.68
CA VAL A 401 -15.96 -28.10 32.82
C VAL A 401 -15.23 -29.09 33.72
N SER A 402 -14.23 -29.80 33.19
CA SER A 402 -13.70 -31.03 33.79
C SER A 402 -12.24 -30.94 34.24
N MET A 403 -11.74 -29.73 34.39
CA MET A 403 -10.43 -29.43 35.05
C MET A 403 -10.37 -27.96 35.42
N ASP A 404 -9.43 -27.61 36.31
CA ASP A 404 -9.04 -26.22 36.53
C ASP A 404 -8.38 -25.66 35.26
N ILE A 405 -8.52 -24.35 35.01
CA ILE A 405 -7.80 -23.73 33.88
C ILE A 405 -6.31 -23.89 34.10
N VAL A 406 -5.63 -24.49 33.13
CA VAL A 406 -4.18 -24.47 33.04
C VAL A 406 -3.78 -23.19 32.32
N ASP A 407 -2.95 -22.35 32.90
CA ASP A 407 -2.43 -21.10 32.33
C ASP A 407 -0.90 -21.09 32.52
N VAL A 408 -0.20 -21.38 31.42
CA VAL A 408 1.26 -21.34 31.36
C VAL A 408 1.69 -19.99 30.81
N TYR A 409 2.16 -19.10 31.69
CA TYR A 409 2.60 -17.75 31.35
C TYR A 409 3.96 -17.47 31.99
N PRO A 410 5.06 -17.97 31.38
CA PRO A 410 6.39 -17.95 31.98
C PRO A 410 6.90 -16.55 32.30
N GLU A 411 6.69 -15.61 31.38
CA GLU A 411 7.10 -14.22 31.48
C GLU A 411 5.91 -13.30 31.17
N LYS A 412 5.39 -12.65 32.22
CA LYS A 412 4.27 -11.73 32.05
C LYS A 412 4.64 -10.51 31.19
N MET A 413 3.83 -10.22 30.24
CA MET A 413 3.94 -8.99 29.42
C MET A 413 3.39 -7.82 30.23
N GLU A 414 4.26 -6.84 30.50
CA GLU A 414 3.87 -5.63 31.22
C GLU A 414 3.22 -4.62 30.28
N ASN A 415 2.32 -3.81 30.83
CA ASN A 415 1.73 -2.70 30.11
C ASN A 415 2.77 -1.60 29.86
N THR A 416 2.70 -0.95 28.70
CA THR A 416 3.56 0.18 28.37
C THR A 416 3.23 1.37 29.27
N VAL A 417 4.25 2.07 29.75
CA VAL A 417 4.08 3.30 30.55
C VAL A 417 4.58 4.49 29.75
N VAL A 418 3.72 5.49 29.58
CA VAL A 418 4.02 6.71 28.82
C VAL A 418 3.90 7.95 29.70
N ASP A 419 4.94 8.79 29.68
CA ASP A 419 4.94 10.11 30.35
C ASP A 419 4.48 11.18 29.32
N LEU A 420 3.26 11.68 29.48
CA LEU A 420 2.63 12.66 28.60
C LEU A 420 2.69 14.07 29.21
N GLN A 421 3.43 14.97 28.58
CA GLN A 421 3.47 16.40 28.98
C GLN A 421 2.37 17.18 28.28
N TYR A 422 1.62 18.03 29.00
CA TYR A 422 0.56 18.87 28.41
C TYR A 422 1.12 19.86 27.38
N SER A 423 2.31 20.41 27.64
CA SER A 423 3.02 21.28 26.68
C SER A 423 3.33 20.57 25.35
N TYR A 424 3.65 19.29 25.40
CA TYR A 424 3.91 18.47 24.21
C TYR A 424 2.61 18.27 23.41
N VAL A 425 1.48 17.98 24.09
CA VAL A 425 0.16 17.88 23.46
C VAL A 425 -0.17 19.18 22.73
N HIS A 426 -0.06 20.31 23.42
CA HIS A 426 -0.29 21.64 22.84
C HIS A 426 0.60 21.93 21.62
N GLN A 427 1.89 21.64 21.74
CA GLN A 427 2.86 21.88 20.66
C GLN A 427 2.55 21.05 19.41
N LEU A 428 2.18 19.77 19.59
CA LEU A 428 1.94 18.86 18.47
C LEU A 428 0.58 19.09 17.81
N VAL A 429 -0.46 19.34 18.62
CA VAL A 429 -1.83 19.63 18.14
C VAL A 429 -1.95 21.05 17.58
N GLY A 430 -1.21 21.99 18.15
CA GLY A 430 -1.35 23.43 17.82
C GLY A 430 -2.57 24.11 18.45
N LYS A 431 -3.28 23.38 19.34
CA LYS A 431 -4.44 23.88 20.10
C LYS A 431 -4.34 23.44 21.54
N ASP A 432 -4.82 24.27 22.45
CA ASP A 432 -4.89 23.95 23.87
C ASP A 432 -6.14 23.11 24.16
N ILE A 433 -5.93 21.84 24.46
CA ILE A 433 -7.00 20.92 24.85
C ILE A 433 -7.09 20.94 26.38
N PRO A 434 -8.29 21.15 26.97
CA PRO A 434 -8.48 21.16 28.41
C PRO A 434 -7.99 19.85 29.04
N VAL A 435 -7.29 19.93 30.17
CA VAL A 435 -6.74 18.76 30.89
C VAL A 435 -7.82 17.74 31.23
N GLU A 436 -9.00 18.18 31.63
CA GLU A 436 -10.12 17.28 31.94
C GLU A 436 -10.61 16.52 30.69
N THR A 437 -10.55 17.15 29.50
CA THR A 437 -10.87 16.48 28.23
C THR A 437 -9.81 15.42 27.92
N ILE A 438 -8.52 15.74 28.09
CA ILE A 438 -7.42 14.78 27.91
C ILE A 438 -7.63 13.57 28.82
N LYS A 439 -7.90 13.78 30.09
CA LYS A 439 -8.15 12.73 31.08
C LYS A 439 -9.38 11.90 30.74
N SER A 440 -10.46 12.55 30.34
CA SER A 440 -11.71 11.85 29.95
C SER A 440 -11.51 10.96 28.73
N ILE A 441 -10.74 11.41 27.73
CA ILE A 441 -10.43 10.62 26.54
C ILE A 441 -9.52 9.45 26.94
N CYS A 442 -8.46 9.66 27.71
CA CYS A 442 -7.58 8.59 28.20
C CYS A 442 -8.38 7.53 28.96
N ASP A 443 -9.27 7.93 29.88
CA ASP A 443 -10.14 7.02 30.64
C ASP A 443 -11.07 6.23 29.71
N SER A 444 -11.68 6.88 28.70
CA SER A 444 -12.56 6.22 27.74
C SER A 444 -11.85 5.18 26.86
N LEU A 445 -10.53 5.32 26.67
CA LEU A 445 -9.67 4.40 25.94
C LEU A 445 -8.95 3.42 26.90
N GLU A 446 -9.41 3.32 28.13
CA GLU A 446 -8.86 2.41 29.16
C GLU A 446 -7.37 2.69 29.50
N MET A 447 -6.84 3.89 29.18
CA MET A 447 -5.50 4.32 29.59
C MET A 447 -5.53 4.76 31.04
N ARG A 448 -4.90 4.01 31.94
CA ARG A 448 -4.95 4.27 33.37
C ARG A 448 -3.96 5.35 33.80
N VAL A 449 -4.42 6.39 34.48
CA VAL A 449 -3.55 7.42 35.05
C VAL A 449 -2.86 6.85 36.30
N LEU A 450 -1.55 6.66 36.26
CA LEU A 450 -0.71 6.21 37.37
C LEU A 450 -0.35 7.35 38.31
N SER A 451 -0.05 8.52 37.76
CA SER A 451 0.20 9.75 38.51
C SER A 451 -0.11 10.98 37.65
N GLU A 452 -0.48 12.08 38.30
CA GLU A 452 -0.78 13.37 37.71
C GLU A 452 0.12 14.43 38.35
N THR A 453 0.64 15.34 37.54
CA THR A 453 1.40 16.51 37.95
C THR A 453 0.80 17.77 37.33
N ALA A 454 1.27 18.96 37.73
CA ALA A 454 0.86 20.20 37.08
C ALA A 454 1.22 20.27 35.58
N ASP A 455 2.25 19.52 35.16
CA ASP A 455 2.82 19.57 33.81
C ASP A 455 2.40 18.41 32.92
N GLY A 456 1.82 17.32 33.46
CA GLY A 456 1.48 16.14 32.66
C GLY A 456 0.96 14.93 33.42
N LEU A 457 0.75 13.85 32.68
CA LEU A 457 0.22 12.56 33.14
C LEU A 457 1.24 11.46 32.92
N LYS A 458 1.31 10.52 33.86
CA LYS A 458 1.94 9.22 33.64
C LYS A 458 0.84 8.20 33.39
N LEU A 459 0.80 7.65 32.18
CA LEU A 459 -0.25 6.75 31.71
C LEU A 459 0.27 5.32 31.61
N GLU A 460 -0.53 4.38 32.04
CA GLU A 460 -0.36 2.97 31.75
C GLU A 460 -1.28 2.59 30.58
N ILE A 461 -0.68 2.14 29.51
CA ILE A 461 -1.37 1.80 28.25
C ILE A 461 -1.75 0.32 28.27
N PRO A 462 -3.00 -0.05 27.98
CA PRO A 462 -3.42 -1.45 27.92
C PRO A 462 -2.57 -2.26 26.91
N ALA A 463 -2.23 -3.50 27.27
CA ALA A 463 -1.35 -4.35 26.44
C ALA A 463 -1.91 -4.66 25.05
N TYR A 464 -3.23 -4.58 24.85
CA TYR A 464 -3.84 -4.74 23.52
C TYR A 464 -3.58 -3.56 22.57
N ARG A 465 -3.13 -2.38 23.06
CA ARG A 465 -2.72 -1.24 22.25
C ARG A 465 -1.24 -1.37 21.91
N VAL A 466 -0.95 -2.27 20.98
CA VAL A 466 0.42 -2.57 20.52
C VAL A 466 1.10 -1.39 19.81
N ASP A 467 0.30 -0.45 19.34
CA ASP A 467 0.70 0.75 18.60
C ASP A 467 1.04 1.95 19.49
N VAL A 468 0.52 2.01 20.71
CA VAL A 468 0.68 3.15 21.63
C VAL A 468 1.86 2.93 22.57
N GLN A 469 3.04 3.42 22.17
CA GLN A 469 4.28 3.22 22.91
C GLN A 469 4.98 4.53 23.29
N ARG A 470 4.62 5.64 22.68
CA ARG A 470 5.27 6.95 22.80
C ARG A 470 4.25 8.05 23.09
N PRO A 471 4.67 9.21 23.60
CA PRO A 471 3.77 10.35 23.79
C PRO A 471 3.02 10.79 22.55
N CYS A 472 3.64 10.75 21.36
CA CYS A 472 2.97 11.11 20.10
C CYS A 472 1.83 10.17 19.75
N ASP A 473 1.94 8.89 20.10
CA ASP A 473 0.90 7.90 19.83
C ASP A 473 -0.33 8.15 20.72
N VAL A 474 -0.10 8.58 21.98
CA VAL A 474 -1.19 9.05 22.86
C VAL A 474 -1.85 10.32 22.30
N VAL A 475 -1.05 11.26 21.76
CA VAL A 475 -1.61 12.48 21.14
C VAL A 475 -2.45 12.14 19.91
N GLU A 476 -2.07 11.16 19.11
CA GLU A 476 -2.87 10.66 17.99
C GLU A 476 -4.24 10.14 18.48
N ASP A 477 -4.25 9.32 19.54
CA ASP A 477 -5.49 8.85 20.16
C ASP A 477 -6.36 10.00 20.73
N LEU A 478 -5.74 10.98 21.36
CA LEU A 478 -6.45 12.17 21.82
C LEU A 478 -7.12 12.91 20.64
N LEU A 479 -6.40 13.10 19.52
CA LEU A 479 -6.91 13.82 18.37
C LEU A 479 -8.03 13.09 17.63
N ARG A 480 -7.94 11.78 17.44
CA ARG A 480 -8.97 11.02 16.75
C ARG A 480 -10.28 10.98 17.50
N ILE A 481 -10.25 11.01 18.86
CA ILE A 481 -11.46 11.07 19.68
C ILE A 481 -11.93 12.51 19.88
N TYR A 482 -11.02 13.47 20.09
CA TYR A 482 -11.35 14.89 20.15
C TYR A 482 -11.96 15.39 18.84
N GLY A 483 -11.54 14.83 17.72
CA GLY A 483 -11.92 15.15 16.36
C GLY A 483 -10.96 16.14 15.70
N TYR A 484 -10.31 15.71 14.62
CA TYR A 484 -9.38 16.53 13.84
C TYR A 484 -10.00 17.85 13.36
N ASN A 485 -11.28 17.82 12.99
CA ASN A 485 -12.01 18.99 12.50
C ASN A 485 -12.29 20.04 13.59
N ASN A 486 -12.06 19.70 14.86
CA ASN A 486 -12.20 20.63 15.98
C ASN A 486 -10.91 21.42 16.24
N VAL A 487 -9.87 21.19 15.45
CA VAL A 487 -8.62 21.98 15.48
C VAL A 487 -8.66 23.02 14.38
N GLU A 488 -8.64 24.28 14.76
CA GLU A 488 -8.72 25.40 13.82
C GLU A 488 -7.46 25.50 12.96
N ILE A 489 -7.64 25.68 11.66
CA ILE A 489 -6.53 25.95 10.74
C ILE A 489 -6.08 27.42 10.94
N PRO A 490 -4.82 27.67 11.31
CA PRO A 490 -4.35 29.04 11.49
C PRO A 490 -4.36 29.79 10.16
N THR A 491 -4.88 31.03 10.18
CA THR A 491 -4.91 31.92 9.00
C THR A 491 -3.54 32.47 8.63
N GLN A 492 -2.57 32.36 9.53
CA GLN A 492 -1.19 32.89 9.35
C GLN A 492 -0.17 31.86 9.83
N LEU A 493 0.76 31.52 8.97
CA LEU A 493 1.95 30.76 9.31
C LEU A 493 3.05 31.72 9.74
N LYS A 494 3.49 31.68 11.00
CA LYS A 494 4.68 32.40 11.49
C LYS A 494 5.84 31.42 11.47
N SER A 495 6.76 31.61 10.53
CA SER A 495 7.96 30.79 10.42
C SER A 495 9.21 31.66 10.33
N SER A 496 10.26 31.27 11.05
CA SER A 496 11.61 31.81 10.84
C SER A 496 12.27 30.99 9.75
N LEU A 497 12.21 31.48 8.51
CA LEU A 497 12.86 30.81 7.39
C LEU A 497 14.36 31.19 7.39
N VAL A 498 15.22 30.26 7.72
CA VAL A 498 16.65 30.33 7.45
C VAL A 498 16.90 29.92 6.01
N ILE A 499 16.93 30.88 5.12
CA ILE A 499 17.01 30.68 3.69
C ILE A 499 18.48 30.67 3.25
N LYS A 500 19.28 29.70 3.55
CA LYS A 500 20.58 29.44 2.85
C LYS A 500 21.16 28.08 3.23
N GLY A 501 20.50 27.01 2.81
CA GLY A 501 21.07 25.67 2.82
C GLY A 501 21.72 25.31 1.47
N ASP A 502 22.56 24.29 1.47
CA ASP A 502 23.12 23.75 0.23
C ASP A 502 22.02 23.20 -0.70
N GLU A 503 20.91 22.69 -0.15
CA GLU A 503 19.76 22.20 -0.90
C GLU A 503 19.00 23.32 -1.61
N ASP A 504 18.80 24.48 -0.96
CA ASP A 504 18.17 25.64 -1.59
C ASP A 504 18.96 26.12 -2.81
N GLN A 505 20.30 26.13 -2.70
CA GLN A 505 21.18 26.49 -3.82
C GLN A 505 21.09 25.46 -4.94
N LYS A 506 21.03 24.17 -4.62
CA LYS A 506 20.87 23.06 -5.59
C LYS A 506 19.58 23.24 -6.39
N HIS A 507 18.44 23.47 -5.71
CA HIS A 507 17.16 23.71 -6.37
C HIS A 507 17.14 25.00 -7.18
N LYS A 508 17.68 26.08 -6.67
CA LYS A 508 17.78 27.36 -7.40
C LYS A 508 18.57 27.22 -8.70
N LEU A 509 19.69 26.51 -8.68
CA LEU A 509 20.50 26.32 -9.86
C LEU A 509 19.87 25.33 -10.84
N ALA A 510 19.20 24.29 -10.34
CA ALA A 510 18.45 23.36 -11.20
C ALA A 510 17.32 24.11 -11.93
N ASN A 511 16.52 24.91 -11.23
CA ASN A 511 15.46 25.72 -11.85
C ASN A 511 16.03 26.73 -12.87
N LEU A 512 17.14 27.39 -12.56
CA LEU A 512 17.78 28.33 -13.47
C LEU A 512 18.19 27.67 -14.80
N VAL A 513 18.69 26.43 -14.74
CA VAL A 513 19.07 25.64 -15.92
C VAL A 513 17.83 25.09 -16.62
N SER A 514 16.83 24.64 -15.89
CA SER A 514 15.56 24.18 -16.47
C SER A 514 14.89 25.29 -17.29
N GLU A 515 14.79 26.52 -16.75
CA GLU A 515 14.24 27.67 -17.47
C GLU A 515 15.02 27.97 -18.75
N GLN A 516 16.36 27.88 -18.72
CA GLN A 516 17.20 28.05 -19.90
C GLN A 516 16.90 26.99 -20.95
N LEU A 517 16.77 25.73 -20.56
CA LEU A 517 16.52 24.61 -21.47
C LEU A 517 15.12 24.68 -22.06
N VAL A 518 14.10 24.97 -21.25
CA VAL A 518 12.74 25.19 -21.72
C VAL A 518 12.70 26.34 -22.74
N GLY A 519 13.43 27.44 -22.48
CA GLY A 519 13.58 28.54 -23.43
C GLY A 519 14.30 28.14 -24.72
N ALA A 520 15.11 27.06 -24.71
CA ALA A 520 15.78 26.47 -25.88
C ALA A 520 14.96 25.36 -26.56
N GLY A 521 13.71 25.12 -26.12
CA GLY A 521 12.78 24.15 -26.69
C GLY A 521 12.90 22.72 -26.16
N PHE A 522 13.51 22.53 -24.98
CA PHE A 522 13.52 21.23 -24.30
C PHE A 522 12.26 21.03 -23.48
N ASN A 523 11.86 19.78 -23.36
CA ASN A 523 10.82 19.33 -22.41
C ASN A 523 11.47 18.59 -21.24
N GLU A 524 11.06 18.91 -20.05
CA GLU A 524 11.45 18.14 -18.86
C GLU A 524 10.70 16.81 -18.87
N ILE A 525 11.41 15.73 -18.56
CA ILE A 525 10.84 14.40 -18.37
C ILE A 525 11.14 13.92 -16.96
N LEU A 526 10.29 13.05 -16.44
CA LEU A 526 10.46 12.39 -15.15
C LEU A 526 10.20 10.90 -15.34
N ASN A 527 11.26 10.11 -15.21
CA ASN A 527 11.21 8.67 -15.34
C ASN A 527 11.32 7.98 -13.99
N ASN A 528 10.83 6.72 -13.94
CA ASN A 528 10.92 5.90 -12.75
C ASN A 528 12.38 5.66 -12.35
N SER A 529 12.67 5.68 -11.04
CA SER A 529 13.97 5.30 -10.49
C SER A 529 14.23 3.79 -10.55
N LEU A 530 13.17 2.97 -10.69
CA LEU A 530 13.29 1.54 -10.93
C LEU A 530 13.32 1.27 -12.43
N THR A 531 14.17 0.33 -12.85
CA THR A 531 14.39 -0.03 -14.25
C THR A 531 14.75 -1.50 -14.40
N LYS A 532 15.02 -1.93 -15.65
CA LYS A 532 15.37 -3.31 -15.99
C LYS A 532 16.88 -3.56 -15.81
N ALA A 533 17.23 -4.58 -15.05
CA ALA A 533 18.63 -5.05 -15.01
C ALA A 533 19.16 -5.45 -16.39
N ALA A 534 18.29 -5.93 -17.28
CA ALA A 534 18.63 -6.36 -18.64
C ALA A 534 19.17 -5.23 -19.56
N TYR A 535 19.05 -3.96 -19.16
CA TYR A 535 19.66 -2.85 -19.88
C TYR A 535 21.17 -2.73 -19.64
N TYR A 536 21.66 -3.32 -18.56
CA TYR A 536 23.05 -3.23 -18.12
C TYR A 536 23.79 -4.54 -18.47
N ASP A 537 25.07 -4.44 -18.73
CA ASP A 537 25.90 -5.64 -18.86
C ASP A 537 26.17 -6.31 -17.50
N ASP A 538 26.77 -7.50 -17.52
CA ASP A 538 27.01 -8.28 -16.30
C ASP A 538 27.92 -7.59 -15.28
N GLU A 539 28.90 -6.77 -15.74
CA GLU A 539 29.79 -6.03 -14.87
C GLU A 539 29.07 -4.84 -14.23
N GLN A 540 28.33 -4.08 -15.02
CA GLN A 540 27.51 -2.97 -14.55
C GLN A 540 26.41 -3.47 -13.60
N SER A 541 25.78 -4.58 -13.91
CA SER A 541 24.69 -5.17 -13.12
C SER A 541 25.10 -5.51 -11.68
N ARG A 542 26.35 -5.92 -11.48
CA ARG A 542 26.89 -6.21 -10.12
C ARG A 542 26.97 -4.97 -9.23
N ASN A 543 27.06 -3.80 -9.84
CA ASN A 543 27.14 -2.51 -9.15
C ASN A 543 25.79 -1.80 -9.04
N LEU A 544 24.70 -2.45 -9.39
CA LEU A 544 23.36 -1.90 -9.25
C LEU A 544 22.75 -2.29 -7.89
N VAL A 545 21.80 -1.49 -7.46
CA VAL A 545 20.96 -1.79 -6.30
C VAL A 545 19.79 -2.67 -6.76
N HIS A 546 19.83 -3.94 -6.43
CA HIS A 546 18.78 -4.91 -6.76
C HIS A 546 17.63 -4.83 -5.75
N ILE A 547 16.39 -4.91 -6.25
CA ILE A 547 15.19 -4.96 -5.40
C ILE A 547 14.91 -6.40 -5.00
N MET A 548 14.76 -6.65 -3.70
CA MET A 548 14.57 -8.00 -3.16
C MET A 548 13.25 -8.66 -3.61
N ASN A 549 12.17 -7.87 -3.66
CA ASN A 549 10.84 -8.33 -4.06
C ASN A 549 10.27 -7.40 -5.14
N PRO A 550 10.79 -7.42 -6.38
CA PRO A 550 10.33 -6.53 -7.42
C PRO A 550 8.91 -6.90 -7.87
N LEU A 551 8.10 -5.90 -8.22
CA LEU A 551 6.75 -6.10 -8.78
C LEU A 551 6.79 -6.82 -10.13
N SER A 552 7.85 -6.61 -10.91
CA SER A 552 8.09 -7.27 -12.19
C SER A 552 9.58 -7.28 -12.52
N SER A 553 9.98 -8.08 -13.52
CA SER A 553 11.34 -8.07 -14.09
C SER A 553 11.72 -6.71 -14.69
N ASP A 554 10.74 -5.89 -15.02
CA ASP A 554 10.93 -4.56 -15.62
C ASP A 554 11.28 -3.47 -14.59
N LEU A 555 11.12 -3.77 -13.28
CA LEU A 555 11.35 -2.86 -12.16
C LEU A 555 12.21 -3.53 -11.07
N ASN A 556 13.24 -4.28 -11.48
CA ASN A 556 14.00 -5.14 -10.58
C ASN A 556 15.30 -4.54 -10.04
N VAL A 557 15.71 -3.36 -10.55
CA VAL A 557 16.90 -2.63 -10.07
C VAL A 557 16.64 -1.13 -10.00
N MET A 558 17.38 -0.44 -9.13
CA MET A 558 17.44 1.02 -9.17
C MET A 558 18.41 1.48 -10.26
N ARG A 559 18.05 2.55 -10.99
CA ARG A 559 18.81 3.07 -12.12
C ARG A 559 20.20 3.55 -11.74
N GLY A 560 21.23 3.06 -12.43
CA GLY A 560 22.62 3.53 -12.30
C GLY A 560 22.95 4.76 -13.16
N THR A 561 22.08 5.11 -14.12
CA THR A 561 22.18 6.25 -15.05
C THR A 561 20.77 6.70 -15.43
N LEU A 562 20.63 7.94 -15.89
CA LEU A 562 19.36 8.46 -16.42
C LEU A 562 19.09 8.00 -17.87
N LEU A 563 20.08 7.43 -18.56
CA LEU A 563 20.09 7.10 -19.98
C LEU A 563 18.84 6.35 -20.43
N TYR A 564 18.55 5.22 -19.78
CA TYR A 564 17.55 4.26 -20.27
C TYR A 564 16.12 4.78 -20.17
N GLY A 565 15.78 5.49 -19.10
CA GLY A 565 14.47 6.13 -18.96
C GLY A 565 14.21 7.17 -20.06
N GLY A 566 15.22 7.96 -20.42
CA GLY A 566 15.11 8.90 -21.54
C GLY A 566 14.98 8.20 -22.89
N LEU A 567 15.65 7.05 -23.10
CA LEU A 567 15.47 6.25 -24.31
C LEU A 567 14.06 5.65 -24.42
N GLU A 568 13.50 5.16 -23.32
CA GLU A 568 12.09 4.72 -23.26
C GLU A 568 11.12 5.87 -23.61
N SER A 569 11.41 7.07 -23.10
CA SER A 569 10.63 8.28 -23.44
C SER A 569 10.73 8.65 -24.93
N ILE A 570 11.92 8.53 -25.54
CA ILE A 570 12.09 8.76 -27.00
C ILE A 570 11.34 7.69 -27.79
N GLU A 571 11.51 6.41 -27.48
CA GLU A 571 10.77 5.30 -28.10
C GLU A 571 9.27 5.54 -28.07
N HIS A 572 8.73 5.92 -26.89
CA HIS A 572 7.33 6.24 -26.73
C HIS A 572 6.84 7.34 -27.67
N ASN A 573 7.62 8.40 -27.85
CA ASN A 573 7.28 9.52 -28.71
C ASN A 573 7.43 9.17 -30.20
N VAL A 574 8.51 8.50 -30.58
CA VAL A 574 8.76 8.06 -31.96
C VAL A 574 7.64 7.14 -32.46
N LYS A 575 7.19 6.19 -31.66
CA LYS A 575 6.06 5.30 -31.97
C LYS A 575 4.74 6.07 -32.16
N ARG A 576 4.65 7.29 -31.63
CA ARG A 576 3.49 8.21 -31.78
C ARG A 576 3.70 9.29 -32.86
N LYS A 577 4.71 9.11 -33.70
CA LYS A 577 5.02 10.02 -34.82
C LYS A 577 5.56 11.40 -34.35
N HIS A 578 6.19 11.45 -33.17
CA HIS A 578 6.92 12.62 -32.67
C HIS A 578 8.41 12.32 -32.55
N PRO A 579 9.16 12.25 -33.68
CA PRO A 579 10.57 11.82 -33.70
C PRO A 579 11.55 12.92 -33.27
N ASN A 580 11.14 14.19 -33.23
CA ASN A 580 11.99 15.31 -32.91
C ASN A 580 11.93 15.60 -31.41
N CYS A 581 12.81 14.97 -30.64
CA CYS A 581 12.76 15.06 -29.19
C CYS A 581 13.97 15.83 -28.65
N ARG A 582 13.70 16.75 -27.73
CA ARG A 582 14.65 17.43 -26.89
C ARG A 582 14.20 17.30 -25.46
N PHE A 583 14.85 16.42 -24.72
CA PHE A 583 14.49 16.11 -23.35
C PHE A 583 15.60 16.43 -22.39
N PHE A 584 15.22 16.78 -21.16
CA PHE A 584 16.13 16.83 -20.03
C PHE A 584 15.45 16.24 -18.78
N GLU A 585 16.27 15.69 -17.89
CA GLU A 585 15.81 15.16 -16.61
C GLU A 585 16.84 15.47 -15.53
N PHE A 586 16.34 15.89 -14.36
CA PHE A 586 17.09 15.87 -13.11
C PHE A 586 16.64 14.68 -12.29
N GLY A 587 17.55 13.86 -11.79
CA GLY A 587 17.17 12.69 -11.04
C GLY A 587 18.33 12.03 -10.28
N ASN A 588 17.98 11.23 -9.29
CA ASN A 588 18.95 10.42 -8.58
C ASN A 588 19.34 9.18 -9.36
N VAL A 589 20.58 8.79 -9.25
CA VAL A 589 21.15 7.53 -9.72
C VAL A 589 21.82 6.82 -8.55
N TYR A 590 21.79 5.50 -8.58
CA TYR A 590 22.13 4.65 -7.44
C TYR A 590 23.23 3.67 -7.82
N GLN A 591 24.15 3.44 -6.90
CA GLN A 591 25.26 2.50 -7.07
C GLN A 591 25.44 1.65 -5.82
N PHE A 592 25.74 0.40 -6.03
CA PHE A 592 26.17 -0.54 -5.01
C PHE A 592 27.65 -0.86 -5.21
N SER A 593 28.42 -0.91 -4.13
CA SER A 593 29.85 -1.19 -4.12
C SER A 593 30.09 -2.44 -3.28
N PRO A 594 30.12 -3.65 -3.86
CA PRO A 594 30.28 -4.90 -3.10
C PRO A 594 31.50 -4.93 -2.18
N GLU A 595 32.58 -4.26 -2.58
CA GLU A 595 33.82 -4.17 -1.82
C GLU A 595 33.72 -3.34 -0.53
N LYS A 596 32.62 -2.58 -0.36
CA LYS A 596 32.34 -1.75 0.83
C LYS A 596 31.25 -2.33 1.70
N GLU A 597 30.75 -3.50 1.36
CA GLU A 597 29.72 -4.16 2.15
C GLU A 597 30.27 -4.50 3.55
N ASN A 598 29.59 -3.99 4.57
CA ASN A 598 29.96 -4.15 5.97
C ASN A 598 28.71 -4.51 6.78
N GLN A 599 28.80 -5.57 7.57
CA GLN A 599 27.67 -6.03 8.42
C GLN A 599 27.28 -5.03 9.51
N ASP A 600 28.26 -4.26 10.01
CA ASP A 600 28.03 -3.26 11.06
C ASP A 600 27.39 -1.97 10.53
N ASP A 601 27.65 -1.63 9.24
CA ASP A 601 27.05 -0.48 8.56
C ASP A 601 26.84 -0.78 7.07
N PRO A 602 25.74 -1.46 6.75
CA PRO A 602 25.42 -1.85 5.37
C PRO A 602 25.29 -0.67 4.41
N MET A 603 24.95 0.52 4.92
CA MET A 603 24.73 1.71 4.07
C MET A 603 26.01 2.23 3.41
N GLN A 604 27.20 1.88 3.89
CA GLN A 604 28.47 2.27 3.27
C GLN A 604 28.67 1.72 1.85
N ALA A 605 28.02 0.60 1.54
CA ALA A 605 28.06 0.02 0.21
C ALA A 605 27.18 0.75 -0.82
N TYR A 606 26.24 1.57 -0.37
CA TYR A 606 25.28 2.24 -1.24
C TYR A 606 25.67 3.70 -1.45
N LYS A 607 25.46 4.19 -2.66
CA LYS A 607 25.73 5.56 -3.03
C LYS A 607 24.63 6.12 -3.90
N GLU A 608 24.13 7.28 -3.51
CA GLU A 608 23.16 8.06 -4.27
C GLU A 608 23.81 9.34 -4.78
N GLN A 609 23.56 9.68 -6.04
CA GLN A 609 24.05 10.90 -6.67
C GLN A 609 22.93 11.54 -7.48
N TYR A 610 22.85 12.85 -7.42
CA TYR A 610 21.94 13.62 -8.24
C TYR A 610 22.60 13.99 -9.55
N HIS A 611 21.99 13.59 -10.65
CA HIS A 611 22.47 13.82 -12.01
C HIS A 611 21.47 14.66 -12.79
N MET A 612 21.93 15.18 -13.90
CA MET A 612 21.13 15.81 -14.93
C MET A 612 21.48 15.17 -16.27
N ALA A 613 20.49 14.92 -17.12
CA ALA A 613 20.74 14.37 -18.44
C ALA A 613 20.00 15.15 -19.53
N LEU A 614 20.57 15.11 -20.74
CA LEU A 614 20.01 15.69 -21.97
C LEU A 614 19.93 14.61 -23.05
N TRP A 615 18.85 14.64 -23.81
CA TRP A 615 18.68 13.80 -25.00
C TRP A 615 18.18 14.67 -26.16
N LEU A 616 18.84 14.55 -27.32
CA LEU A 616 18.44 15.19 -28.54
C LEU A 616 18.36 14.15 -29.65
N THR A 617 17.29 14.17 -30.44
CA THR A 617 17.16 13.32 -31.63
C THR A 617 16.23 13.96 -32.64
N GLY A 618 16.37 13.54 -33.92
CA GLY A 618 15.53 14.00 -35.03
C GLY A 618 16.01 15.31 -35.65
N LYS A 619 15.08 16.19 -35.99
CA LYS A 619 15.36 17.47 -36.64
C LYS A 619 15.57 18.59 -35.63
N ARG A 620 16.61 19.38 -35.85
CA ARG A 620 16.80 20.66 -35.17
C ARG A 620 15.80 21.70 -35.67
N VAL A 621 15.64 21.75 -36.99
CA VAL A 621 14.68 22.64 -37.68
C VAL A 621 13.89 21.80 -38.67
N GLU A 622 12.57 21.81 -38.55
CA GLU A 622 11.70 21.21 -39.57
C GLU A 622 11.61 22.13 -40.78
N GLY A 623 11.66 21.52 -41.98
CA GLY A 623 11.59 22.20 -43.22
C GLY A 623 10.29 22.96 -43.39
N SER A 624 10.41 24.19 -43.91
CA SER A 624 9.29 25.05 -44.30
C SER A 624 9.62 25.79 -45.59
N TRP A 625 8.74 26.66 -46.05
CA TRP A 625 9.01 27.53 -47.17
C TRP A 625 10.19 28.49 -46.92
N ALA A 626 10.48 28.78 -45.67
CA ALA A 626 11.53 29.72 -45.25
C ALA A 626 12.85 29.04 -44.79
N HIS A 627 12.79 27.74 -44.45
CA HIS A 627 13.95 27.01 -43.87
C HIS A 627 14.07 25.62 -44.50
N GLN A 628 15.28 25.17 -44.69
CA GLN A 628 15.58 23.78 -45.01
C GLN A 628 15.52 22.90 -43.76
N ASN A 629 15.34 21.59 -43.94
CA ASN A 629 15.49 20.64 -42.86
C ASN A 629 16.94 20.68 -42.33
N GLU A 630 17.09 20.77 -41.04
CA GLU A 630 18.36 20.68 -40.34
C GLU A 630 18.29 19.58 -39.28
N ASP A 631 19.22 18.64 -39.36
CA ASP A 631 19.31 17.56 -38.39
C ASP A 631 19.98 18.05 -37.09
N THR A 632 19.56 17.49 -35.95
CA THR A 632 20.28 17.64 -34.68
C THR A 632 21.69 17.09 -34.81
N SER A 633 22.65 17.71 -34.14
CA SER A 633 24.06 17.36 -34.20
C SER A 633 24.75 17.26 -32.84
N PHE A 634 25.93 16.63 -32.83
CA PHE A 634 26.74 16.58 -31.63
C PHE A 634 27.19 18.01 -31.17
N ALA A 635 27.47 18.89 -32.12
CA ALA A 635 27.83 20.27 -31.82
C ALA A 635 26.71 21.04 -31.11
N GLU A 636 25.44 20.73 -31.45
CA GLU A 636 24.29 21.31 -30.74
C GLU A 636 24.23 20.83 -29.28
N LEU A 637 24.38 19.52 -29.02
CA LEU A 637 24.45 18.97 -27.66
C LEU A 637 25.59 19.62 -26.85
N ASP A 638 26.79 19.69 -27.42
CA ASP A 638 27.97 20.25 -26.78
C ASP A 638 27.78 21.75 -26.44
N ALA A 639 27.16 22.51 -27.33
CA ALA A 639 26.82 23.91 -27.09
C ALA A 639 25.83 24.08 -25.93
N HIS A 640 24.82 23.20 -25.81
CA HIS A 640 23.89 23.21 -24.67
C HIS A 640 24.61 22.87 -23.36
N VAL A 641 25.51 21.88 -23.35
CA VAL A 641 26.33 21.54 -22.18
C VAL A 641 27.20 22.71 -21.76
N ASP A 642 27.91 23.35 -22.72
CA ASP A 642 28.72 24.52 -22.43
C ASP A 642 27.92 25.70 -21.88
N ASN A 643 26.73 25.94 -22.42
CA ASN A 643 25.81 26.98 -21.95
C ASN A 643 25.33 26.70 -20.54
N ILE A 644 25.04 25.42 -20.18
CA ILE A 644 24.69 25.02 -18.83
C ILE A 644 25.83 25.28 -17.85
N LEU A 645 27.06 24.83 -18.21
CA LEU A 645 28.24 25.01 -17.38
C LEU A 645 28.55 26.50 -17.15
N ALA A 646 28.48 27.32 -18.22
CA ALA A 646 28.63 28.76 -18.12
C ALA A 646 27.53 29.40 -17.24
N ARG A 647 26.26 28.97 -17.39
CA ARG A 647 25.12 29.51 -16.64
C ARG A 647 25.24 29.30 -15.13
N ILE A 648 25.79 28.15 -14.72
CA ILE A 648 26.05 27.86 -13.30
C ILE A 648 27.40 28.43 -12.82
N GLY A 649 28.15 29.10 -13.68
CA GLY A 649 29.39 29.80 -13.34
C GLY A 649 30.65 28.95 -13.48
N VAL A 650 30.62 27.78 -14.08
CA VAL A 650 31.84 26.97 -14.29
C VAL A 650 32.69 27.56 -15.42
N GLN A 651 33.92 27.96 -15.08
CA GLN A 651 34.83 28.57 -16.03
C GLN A 651 35.51 27.51 -16.93
N PRO A 652 35.66 27.76 -18.26
CA PRO A 652 36.28 26.79 -19.17
C PRO A 652 37.69 26.39 -18.74
N GLY A 653 38.49 27.31 -18.18
CA GLY A 653 39.84 27.03 -17.69
C GLY A 653 39.94 26.09 -16.49
N MET A 654 38.82 25.68 -15.89
CA MET A 654 38.74 24.68 -14.82
C MET A 654 38.49 23.28 -15.33
N LEU A 655 38.16 23.15 -16.59
CA LEU A 655 37.71 21.92 -17.25
C LEU A 655 38.81 21.35 -18.14
N VAL A 656 38.81 20.02 -18.24
CA VAL A 656 39.64 19.25 -19.17
C VAL A 656 38.73 18.37 -19.98
N ARG A 657 38.75 18.50 -21.31
CA ARG A 657 38.01 17.65 -22.24
C ARG A 657 38.89 16.50 -22.70
N LYS A 658 38.39 15.31 -22.70
CA LYS A 658 39.05 14.08 -23.14
C LYS A 658 38.11 13.24 -23.98
N LYS A 659 38.67 12.44 -24.87
CA LYS A 659 37.92 11.40 -25.56
C LYS A 659 37.41 10.38 -24.51
N SER A 660 36.18 9.96 -24.63
CA SER A 660 35.60 8.88 -23.83
C SER A 660 35.65 7.54 -24.59
N ASP A 661 36.03 6.49 -23.87
CA ASP A 661 36.03 5.11 -24.40
C ASP A 661 34.80 4.32 -23.91
N ASN A 662 33.78 4.98 -23.36
CA ASN A 662 32.57 4.34 -22.89
C ASN A 662 31.81 3.68 -24.05
N ALA A 663 31.59 2.36 -23.96
CA ALA A 663 31.04 1.51 -25.01
C ALA A 663 29.61 1.85 -25.45
N ILE A 664 28.86 2.61 -24.65
CA ILE A 664 27.51 3.06 -25.04
C ILE A 664 27.50 4.09 -26.16
N PHE A 665 28.65 4.76 -26.39
CA PHE A 665 28.80 5.78 -27.39
C PHE A 665 29.57 5.31 -28.64
N ALA A 666 29.16 5.77 -29.79
CA ALA A 666 29.94 5.67 -31.03
C ALA A 666 31.10 6.68 -31.02
N THR A 667 30.86 7.89 -30.50
CA THR A 667 31.87 8.93 -30.30
C THR A 667 31.43 9.76 -29.11
N ALA A 668 32.36 10.02 -28.18
CA ALA A 668 32.02 10.77 -26.97
C ALA A 668 33.21 11.57 -26.41
N LEU A 669 32.86 12.55 -25.59
CA LEU A 669 33.76 13.33 -24.77
C LEU A 669 33.42 13.18 -23.29
N THR A 670 34.43 13.18 -22.45
CA THR A 670 34.34 13.35 -21.00
C THR A 670 34.85 14.73 -20.63
N ILE A 671 34.14 15.46 -19.80
CA ILE A 671 34.56 16.71 -19.20
C ILE A 671 34.89 16.47 -17.73
N GLU A 672 36.14 16.71 -17.36
CA GLU A 672 36.66 16.52 -16.01
C GLU A 672 37.04 17.86 -15.38
N ASN A 673 37.08 17.93 -14.06
CA ASN A 673 37.80 19.02 -13.41
C ASN A 673 39.33 18.77 -13.46
N ARG A 674 40.14 19.76 -13.12
CA ARG A 674 41.62 19.63 -13.10
C ARG A 674 42.15 18.54 -12.16
N GLY A 675 41.34 18.08 -11.20
CA GLY A 675 41.68 16.97 -10.32
C GLY A 675 41.29 15.58 -10.86
N GLY A 676 40.88 15.49 -12.13
CA GLY A 676 40.52 14.23 -12.80
C GLY A 676 39.13 13.68 -12.41
N LYS A 677 38.32 14.48 -11.75
CA LYS A 677 36.95 14.04 -11.43
C LYS A 677 36.02 14.31 -12.62
N LYS A 678 35.36 13.25 -13.11
CA LYS A 678 34.36 13.30 -14.17
C LYS A 678 33.14 14.13 -13.72
N LEU A 679 32.81 15.14 -14.52
CA LEU A 679 31.69 16.04 -14.31
C LEU A 679 30.57 15.81 -15.32
N VAL A 680 30.95 15.59 -16.60
CA VAL A 680 30.02 15.39 -17.70
C VAL A 680 30.56 14.29 -18.62
N GLU A 681 29.69 13.52 -19.18
CA GLU A 681 29.97 12.64 -20.33
C GLU A 681 28.90 12.89 -21.40
N LEU A 682 29.31 13.10 -22.64
CA LEU A 682 28.41 13.43 -23.73
C LEU A 682 28.88 12.79 -25.04
N GLY A 683 27.91 12.39 -25.88
CA GLY A 683 28.24 11.70 -27.11
C GLY A 683 27.06 11.33 -27.97
N VAL A 684 27.38 10.61 -29.06
CA VAL A 684 26.42 9.97 -29.93
C VAL A 684 26.29 8.52 -29.53
N LEU A 685 25.08 8.06 -29.21
CA LEU A 685 24.84 6.68 -28.80
C LEU A 685 25.12 5.69 -29.96
N THR A 686 25.55 4.46 -29.61
CA THR A 686 25.76 3.42 -30.62
C THR A 686 24.47 2.99 -31.26
N LYS A 687 24.52 2.64 -32.55
CA LYS A 687 23.38 2.07 -33.28
C LYS A 687 22.83 0.79 -32.64
N LYS A 688 23.69 0.00 -31.98
CA LYS A 688 23.28 -1.20 -31.23
C LYS A 688 22.31 -0.85 -30.11
N LEU A 689 22.66 0.16 -29.31
CA LEU A 689 21.83 0.62 -28.17
C LEU A 689 20.52 1.24 -28.67
N GLN A 690 20.58 2.10 -29.70
CA GLN A 690 19.36 2.73 -30.30
C GLN A 690 18.36 1.66 -30.78
N LYS A 691 18.83 0.59 -31.41
CA LYS A 691 17.99 -0.51 -31.91
C LYS A 691 17.28 -1.28 -30.78
N GLN A 692 17.85 -1.33 -29.58
CA GLN A 692 17.18 -1.96 -28.42
C GLN A 692 15.88 -1.22 -28.03
N PHE A 693 15.76 0.05 -28.41
CA PHE A 693 14.61 0.93 -28.17
C PHE A 693 13.86 1.30 -29.44
N ASP A 694 14.03 0.54 -30.55
CA ASP A 694 13.39 0.83 -31.85
C ASP A 694 13.57 2.27 -32.34
N ILE A 695 14.76 2.88 -32.08
CA ILE A 695 15.09 4.24 -32.48
C ILE A 695 16.02 4.20 -33.68
N ASP A 696 15.55 4.70 -34.84
CA ASP A 696 16.32 4.71 -36.11
C ASP A 696 17.17 5.97 -36.28
N THR A 697 16.78 7.08 -35.62
CA THR A 697 17.48 8.37 -35.72
C THR A 697 18.64 8.44 -34.71
N PRO A 698 19.75 9.14 -35.04
CA PRO A 698 20.83 9.34 -34.08
C PRO A 698 20.33 10.01 -32.80
N VAL A 699 20.73 9.46 -31.65
CA VAL A 699 20.49 10.05 -30.35
C VAL A 699 21.78 10.61 -29.79
N TYR A 700 21.74 11.88 -29.45
CA TYR A 700 22.80 12.62 -28.78
C TYR A 700 22.47 12.73 -27.29
N TYR A 701 23.36 12.25 -26.45
CA TYR A 701 23.14 12.12 -25.02
C TYR A 701 24.23 12.78 -24.19
N ALA A 702 23.88 13.50 -23.16
CA ALA A 702 24.79 14.00 -22.16
C ALA A 702 24.29 13.70 -20.75
N GLU A 703 25.20 13.26 -19.87
CA GLU A 703 24.90 13.09 -18.45
C GLU A 703 25.89 13.90 -17.60
N LEU A 704 25.34 14.77 -16.77
CA LEU A 704 26.07 15.67 -15.90
C LEU A 704 25.93 15.21 -14.44
N ASN A 705 27.02 14.96 -13.76
CA ASN A 705 27.02 14.71 -12.34
C ASN A 705 26.75 16.00 -11.57
N TRP A 706 25.47 16.29 -11.31
CA TRP A 706 25.05 17.53 -10.65
C TRP A 706 25.63 17.65 -9.24
N THR A 707 25.67 16.54 -8.48
CA THR A 707 26.30 16.49 -7.16
C THR A 707 27.77 16.93 -7.21
N ALA A 708 28.51 16.54 -8.25
CA ALA A 708 29.90 16.92 -8.42
C ALA A 708 30.06 18.37 -8.90
N LEU A 709 29.17 18.82 -9.79
CA LEU A 709 29.14 20.21 -10.28
C LEU A 709 28.86 21.19 -9.15
N MET A 710 27.92 20.90 -8.26
CA MET A 710 27.62 21.74 -7.10
C MET A 710 28.87 21.97 -6.20
N LYS A 711 29.71 20.93 -6.05
CA LYS A 711 31.00 21.07 -5.31
C LYS A 711 31.99 22.00 -5.99
N VAL A 712 31.98 22.07 -7.33
CA VAL A 712 32.81 23.00 -8.11
C VAL A 712 32.27 24.42 -8.00
N VAL A 713 30.95 24.58 -8.18
CA VAL A 713 30.26 25.89 -8.13
C VAL A 713 30.37 26.55 -6.76
N ARG A 714 30.24 25.78 -5.66
CA ARG A 714 30.33 26.30 -4.28
C ARG A 714 31.60 27.07 -3.96
N LYS A 715 32.71 26.80 -4.67
CA LYS A 715 34.00 27.40 -4.48
C LYS A 715 34.21 28.67 -5.31
N GLN A 716 33.23 29.04 -6.15
CA GLN A 716 33.35 30.14 -7.07
C GLN A 716 32.73 31.42 -6.52
N LYS A 717 33.39 32.53 -6.79
CA LYS A 717 32.86 33.88 -6.59
C LYS A 717 32.41 34.43 -7.94
N VAL A 718 31.20 34.91 -8.01
CA VAL A 718 30.75 35.68 -9.18
C VAL A 718 31.31 37.11 -9.03
N GLU A 719 32.18 37.49 -9.97
CA GLU A 719 32.73 38.83 -10.02
C GLU A 719 32.14 39.58 -11.21
N PHE A 720 31.60 40.75 -10.97
CA PHE A 720 31.16 41.63 -12.05
C PHE A 720 32.36 42.29 -12.69
N THR A 721 32.39 42.28 -14.03
CA THR A 721 33.37 43.05 -14.82
C THR A 721 32.61 43.92 -15.83
N ASP A 722 33.05 45.17 -15.96
CA ASP A 722 32.47 46.07 -16.94
C ASP A 722 32.69 45.57 -18.37
N ILE A 723 31.74 45.87 -19.27
CA ILE A 723 31.90 45.61 -20.69
C ILE A 723 33.08 46.45 -21.22
N PRO A 724 34.08 45.83 -21.89
CA PRO A 724 35.20 46.57 -22.40
C PRO A 724 34.79 47.68 -23.36
N LYS A 725 35.30 48.88 -23.15
CA LYS A 725 34.99 50.08 -23.96
C LYS A 725 35.76 50.10 -25.29
N PHE A 726 36.79 49.27 -25.41
CA PHE A 726 37.65 49.25 -26.58
C PHE A 726 37.34 48.03 -27.48
N PRO A 727 37.43 48.20 -28.82
CA PRO A 727 37.09 47.17 -29.76
C PRO A 727 38.04 45.97 -29.67
N SER A 728 37.50 44.75 -29.90
CA SER A 728 38.32 43.56 -30.13
C SER A 728 38.89 43.54 -31.54
N VAL A 729 39.99 42.84 -31.71
CA VAL A 729 40.65 42.61 -32.99
C VAL A 729 40.65 41.12 -33.29
N SER A 730 40.22 40.77 -34.49
CA SER A 730 40.18 39.39 -35.00
C SER A 730 41.37 39.16 -35.95
N ARG A 731 42.04 37.98 -35.81
CA ARG A 731 43.15 37.58 -36.71
C ARG A 731 43.00 36.09 -37.00
N ASP A 732 43.05 35.76 -38.28
CA ASP A 732 42.96 34.40 -38.79
C ASP A 732 44.33 33.82 -39.07
N LEU A 733 44.51 32.54 -38.79
CA LEU A 733 45.65 31.73 -39.21
C LEU A 733 45.12 30.44 -39.85
N ALA A 734 45.61 30.18 -41.08
CA ALA A 734 45.45 28.87 -41.68
C ALA A 734 46.63 28.00 -41.31
N LEU A 735 46.41 27.00 -40.46
CA LEU A 735 47.46 26.14 -39.90
C LEU A 735 47.47 24.79 -40.60
N LEU A 736 48.55 24.41 -41.23
CA LEU A 736 48.79 23.07 -41.73
C LEU A 736 49.44 22.24 -40.60
N ILE A 737 48.77 21.21 -40.19
CA ILE A 737 49.09 20.41 -38.99
C ILE A 737 48.95 18.91 -39.28
N ASP A 738 49.56 18.09 -38.44
CA ASP A 738 49.35 16.64 -38.45
C ASP A 738 47.90 16.30 -38.14
N LYS A 739 47.36 15.24 -38.75
CA LYS A 739 46.01 14.75 -38.46
C LYS A 739 45.78 14.41 -36.98
N SER A 740 46.82 14.00 -36.27
CA SER A 740 46.77 13.67 -34.85
C SER A 740 46.64 14.89 -33.92
N VAL A 741 46.91 16.13 -34.41
CA VAL A 741 46.81 17.32 -33.60
C VAL A 741 45.36 17.70 -33.36
N GLU A 742 44.96 17.79 -32.10
CA GLU A 742 43.63 18.21 -31.71
C GLU A 742 43.54 19.73 -31.55
N PHE A 743 42.34 20.31 -31.77
CA PHE A 743 42.14 21.75 -31.65
C PHE A 743 42.43 22.25 -30.23
N GLN A 744 42.13 21.43 -29.19
CA GLN A 744 42.43 21.78 -27.81
C GLN A 744 43.92 22.10 -27.56
N GLN A 745 44.80 21.37 -28.22
CA GLN A 745 46.27 21.64 -28.11
C GLN A 745 46.63 23.00 -28.66
N ILE A 746 45.99 23.46 -29.75
CA ILE A 746 46.16 24.77 -30.31
C ILE A 746 45.64 25.85 -29.35
N GLU A 747 44.45 25.65 -28.83
CA GLU A 747 43.86 26.59 -27.86
C GLU A 747 44.71 26.70 -26.58
N ASP A 748 45.16 25.59 -26.03
CA ASP A 748 46.02 25.58 -24.84
C ASP A 748 47.34 26.33 -25.05
N ILE A 749 47.98 26.12 -26.19
CA ILE A 749 49.19 26.82 -26.54
C ILE A 749 48.95 28.33 -26.71
N ALA A 750 47.84 28.68 -27.37
CA ALA A 750 47.44 30.07 -27.57
C ALA A 750 47.18 30.78 -26.23
N ARG A 751 46.41 30.19 -25.34
CA ARG A 751 46.11 30.73 -24.00
C ARG A 751 47.37 30.79 -23.10
N GLN A 752 48.29 29.84 -23.23
CA GLN A 752 49.58 29.89 -22.55
C GLN A 752 50.49 31.02 -23.08
N THR A 753 50.39 31.28 -24.37
CA THR A 753 51.19 32.27 -25.05
C THR A 753 50.75 33.71 -24.74
N GLU A 754 49.45 33.96 -24.78
CA GLU A 754 48.87 35.24 -24.44
C GLU A 754 47.72 35.07 -23.42
N LYS A 755 47.95 35.41 -22.17
CA LYS A 755 47.05 35.17 -21.05
C LYS A 755 46.03 36.28 -20.79
N LYS A 756 46.33 37.51 -21.20
CA LYS A 756 45.54 38.71 -20.85
C LYS A 756 44.69 39.23 -22.00
N LEU A 757 45.31 39.32 -23.18
CA LEU A 757 44.71 39.97 -24.35
C LEU A 757 43.94 39.00 -25.25
N LEU A 758 44.26 37.68 -25.22
CA LEU A 758 43.54 36.68 -25.96
C LEU A 758 42.23 36.37 -25.26
N LYS A 759 41.12 36.69 -25.91
CA LYS A 759 39.75 36.47 -25.35
C LYS A 759 39.16 35.17 -25.85
N LYS A 760 39.33 34.86 -27.15
CA LYS A 760 38.70 33.69 -27.79
C LYS A 760 39.59 33.09 -28.86
N VAL A 761 39.52 31.78 -29.01
CA VAL A 761 40.13 31.02 -30.11
C VAL A 761 39.02 30.23 -30.74
N GLU A 762 38.80 30.38 -32.03
CA GLU A 762 37.69 29.73 -32.76
C GLU A 762 38.22 28.97 -33.99
N LEU A 763 37.81 27.75 -34.15
CA LEU A 763 38.03 26.95 -35.35
C LEU A 763 36.80 27.17 -36.25
N PHE A 764 37.02 27.81 -37.42
CA PHE A 764 35.91 28.13 -38.31
C PHE A 764 35.94 27.37 -39.64
N ASP A 765 37.08 26.71 -39.98
CA ASP A 765 37.12 25.80 -41.13
C ASP A 765 38.13 24.67 -40.88
N VAL A 766 37.77 23.47 -41.39
CA VAL A 766 38.58 22.26 -41.36
C VAL A 766 38.65 21.71 -42.78
N TYR A 767 39.84 21.64 -43.32
CA TYR A 767 40.03 21.06 -44.64
C TYR A 767 40.94 19.82 -44.57
N GLU A 768 40.39 18.70 -45.07
CA GLU A 768 41.08 17.42 -45.23
C GLU A 768 40.85 16.93 -46.66
N GLY A 769 41.70 17.23 -47.57
CA GLY A 769 41.55 16.86 -49.00
C GLY A 769 42.84 16.67 -49.72
N ASP A 770 42.76 16.19 -51.00
CA ASP A 770 43.87 15.73 -51.85
C ASP A 770 44.89 16.79 -52.15
N LYS A 771 44.65 18.07 -51.85
CA LYS A 771 45.58 19.17 -52.03
C LYS A 771 46.53 19.39 -50.87
N LEU A 772 46.44 18.52 -49.81
CA LEU A 772 47.35 18.59 -48.67
C LEU A 772 48.36 17.46 -48.69
N PRO A 773 49.56 17.62 -48.10
CA PRO A 773 50.48 16.51 -47.89
C PRO A 773 49.81 15.37 -47.13
N GLU A 774 50.21 14.13 -47.47
CA GLU A 774 49.68 12.93 -46.77
C GLU A 774 49.91 13.01 -45.24
N GLY A 775 48.92 12.68 -44.49
CA GLY A 775 48.95 12.76 -43.00
C GLY A 775 48.72 14.15 -42.42
N LYS A 776 48.44 15.17 -43.25
CA LYS A 776 48.20 16.55 -42.82
C LYS A 776 46.72 16.94 -42.96
N LYS A 777 46.32 17.93 -42.18
CA LYS A 777 45.02 18.62 -42.24
C LYS A 777 45.26 20.13 -42.09
N SER A 778 44.30 20.95 -42.56
CA SER A 778 44.36 22.40 -42.39
C SER A 778 43.25 22.88 -41.47
N TYR A 779 43.61 23.60 -40.45
CA TYR A 779 42.66 24.29 -39.57
C TYR A 779 42.72 25.80 -39.85
N ALA A 780 41.56 26.42 -40.10
CA ALA A 780 41.44 27.87 -40.10
C ALA A 780 40.97 28.33 -38.73
N VAL A 781 41.86 29.02 -38.02
CA VAL A 781 41.66 29.39 -36.60
C VAL A 781 41.64 30.89 -36.50
N ASN A 782 40.59 31.41 -35.84
CA ASN A 782 40.45 32.83 -35.53
C ASN A 782 40.85 33.10 -34.08
N PHE A 783 41.66 34.13 -33.89
CA PHE A 783 42.13 34.61 -32.58
C PHE A 783 41.55 35.99 -32.32
N ILE A 784 40.74 36.12 -31.28
CA ILE A 784 40.12 37.39 -30.87
C ILE A 784 40.94 37.97 -29.70
N LEU A 785 41.51 39.10 -29.96
CA LEU A 785 42.35 39.85 -29.02
C LEU A 785 41.62 41.11 -28.58
N GLN A 786 41.69 41.45 -27.28
CA GLN A 786 41.08 42.68 -26.75
C GLN A 786 41.80 43.13 -25.50
N ASP A 787 42.10 44.44 -25.43
CA ASP A 787 42.57 45.13 -24.23
C ASP A 787 41.37 45.87 -23.59
N ALA A 788 41.19 45.73 -22.28
CA ALA A 788 40.09 46.36 -21.57
C ALA A 788 40.36 47.88 -21.31
N GLU A 789 41.61 48.30 -21.35
CA GLU A 789 42.06 49.65 -20.94
C GLU A 789 42.34 50.57 -22.12
N LYS A 790 42.66 50.00 -23.28
CA LYS A 790 43.07 50.81 -24.47
C LYS A 790 42.80 50.07 -25.79
N THR A 791 42.75 50.84 -26.89
CA THR A 791 42.74 50.28 -28.23
C THR A 791 44.11 49.66 -28.53
N MET A 792 44.09 48.42 -29.07
CA MET A 792 45.30 47.70 -29.44
C MET A 792 45.89 48.28 -30.72
N GLY A 793 47.21 48.58 -30.73
CA GLY A 793 47.91 49.00 -31.92
C GLY A 793 48.45 47.83 -32.75
N ASP A 794 48.58 48.04 -34.07
CA ASP A 794 49.01 47.00 -35.00
C ASP A 794 50.37 46.35 -34.62
N LYS A 795 51.37 47.13 -34.18
CA LYS A 795 52.62 46.55 -33.69
C LYS A 795 52.46 45.56 -32.52
N GLN A 796 51.56 45.84 -31.65
CA GLN A 796 51.25 44.98 -30.48
C GLN A 796 50.55 43.68 -30.93
N ILE A 797 49.65 43.82 -31.87
CA ILE A 797 48.88 42.70 -32.42
C ILE A 797 49.81 41.77 -33.20
N ASP A 798 50.61 42.32 -34.08
CA ASP A 798 51.57 41.56 -34.89
C ASP A 798 52.60 40.82 -34.00
N ALA A 799 53.10 41.43 -32.95
CA ALA A 799 54.00 40.78 -32.01
C ALA A 799 53.39 39.60 -31.30
N ILE A 800 52.09 39.71 -30.90
CA ILE A 800 51.34 38.59 -30.30
C ILE A 800 51.14 37.47 -31.31
N MET A 801 50.70 37.81 -32.55
CA MET A 801 50.47 36.84 -33.60
C MET A 801 51.81 36.13 -34.00
N GLN A 802 52.93 36.82 -34.13
CA GLN A 802 54.19 36.18 -34.38
C GLN A 802 54.64 35.23 -33.29
N LYS A 803 54.41 35.56 -32.04
CA LYS A 803 54.67 34.70 -30.89
C LYS A 803 53.76 33.46 -30.87
N LEU A 804 52.48 33.62 -31.22
CA LEU A 804 51.53 32.51 -31.38
C LEU A 804 52.01 31.56 -32.47
N ILE A 805 52.31 32.06 -33.66
CA ILE A 805 52.83 31.28 -34.82
C ILE A 805 54.10 30.53 -34.43
N GLN A 806 55.06 31.20 -33.79
CA GLN A 806 56.28 30.55 -33.37
C GLN A 806 56.07 29.42 -32.37
N ASN A 807 55.18 29.61 -31.37
CA ASN A 807 54.91 28.59 -30.38
C ASN A 807 54.11 27.41 -30.96
N LEU A 808 53.16 27.66 -31.83
CA LEU A 808 52.39 26.62 -32.55
C LEU A 808 53.36 25.80 -33.45
N LYS A 809 54.29 26.46 -34.19
CA LYS A 809 55.28 25.79 -34.98
C LYS A 809 56.22 24.92 -34.11
N GLN A 810 56.70 25.47 -33.02
CA GLN A 810 57.67 24.79 -32.16
C GLN A 810 57.07 23.58 -31.45
N LYS A 811 55.80 23.70 -30.95
CA LYS A 811 55.20 22.68 -30.12
C LYS A 811 54.37 21.64 -30.92
N LEU A 812 53.80 22.00 -32.06
CA LEU A 812 52.90 21.16 -32.86
C LEU A 812 53.41 20.92 -34.29
N GLY A 813 54.55 21.53 -34.67
CA GLY A 813 54.99 21.46 -36.04
C GLY A 813 54.05 22.15 -37.03
N ALA A 814 53.26 23.09 -36.58
CA ALA A 814 52.27 23.79 -37.41
C ALA A 814 52.97 24.70 -38.40
N GLU A 815 52.59 24.68 -39.70
CA GLU A 815 53.00 25.55 -40.75
C GLU A 815 51.86 26.45 -41.17
N LEU A 816 52.16 27.66 -41.61
CA LEU A 816 51.15 28.54 -42.19
C LEU A 816 50.88 28.10 -43.63
N ARG A 817 49.60 28.01 -43.97
CA ARG A 817 49.18 27.72 -45.36
C ARG A 817 48.93 28.97 -46.15
#